data_68c118efa1c63ac94f0144d9799f55a5
#
_entry.id   68c118efa1c63ac94f0144d9799f55a5
#
_cell.length_a   1.000
_cell.length_b   1.000
_cell.length_c   1.000
_cell.angle_alpha   90.00
_cell.angle_beta   90.00
_cell.angle_gamma   90.00
#
_symmetry.space_group_name_H-M   'P 1'
#
loop_
_entity.id
_entity.type
_entity.pdbx_description
1 polymer ?
#
loop_
_entity_poly.entity_id
_entity_poly.type
_entity_poly.pdbx_seq_one_letter_code
_entity_poly.pdbx_strand_id
1 'polypeptide(L)'
;MRKRYLIYIALTASLLYWLFCLPDNLFPQPRATILLDQTDQLLGAQVAPDGQWRMPDLDSIPPIIAVAVTTYEDRDFYIHYGVSPKAILRALKANLSAGRIVQGGSTISMQVARMARGNKPRTVWQKMIEVAWATRLEWRYSKEEILALWLNNAPFGGNVVGLEAAAYRYYGRPPRTLSVAEAATLAVLPNQPGLVRPGQNADVLLEKRNLLIRQMETSGSISSQDAELAMLEPLPPPPARLPRHAPHLLQRLRHTSPSRRIRSTIDLDLQKQVADLVQQHHTLLSGNQIQNCAAIVSEVSTGRVLAYVGNVPDLAPEHAPQVDILNSPRSPGSLLKPILYAAAISDGTLLPRELLPDVPANFGGFQPANFYRNYAGAVPADDALARSLNIPFVYLLQGYGLEKFHADLKQYGFRHLTQPSNHYGLSLILGGGEVTATEINNWFLGIARQQRYFRQRQSKYCQEDFSALHFLRYPHDALNPAPGGASRGLPASYGGNSQNAVLESQYAPPPQNTPPAQNIPNPENTLPFHDTPSLQNTPGAINAGAAYATLEALTNLQRPDELGAMAKFTSPRPVAWKTGTSFGFRDAWASGCTPEYAVTVWTGNASGEGRAGLVGTRAAAPLFFRILRLLDQRPTTHNSYASQNQPAPQEYQDGQHEPDGQDGRNRYDKQDTQGSHAVQTIDHPTQPPPPRWFQPPYDDLVTSPTCKLSGNLASPVCPADSSYIPRSGERAGVCTYHTQVYVTGARDYRVMNDCSPDGAHPHLQFTLPPRQAHYYARRHAYYRRPLPWHPDCNTPVEKTMQFIYPYRNGNVQRSRNWQGELEPLIVELAHQNEDAEVHWHLDGQYLKTTKLFHQLALDIPSGQHQLTAVDDQGQQLRRSITLTD
;
A
#
# COMPACT_ATOMS: atom_id res chain seq x y z
N MET A 1 69.66 30.00 34.24
CA MET A 1 69.23 28.71 33.69
C MET A 1 67.73 28.44 33.96
N ARG A 2 67.21 28.53 35.22
CA ARG A 2 65.83 28.22 35.55
C ARG A 2 64.76 28.95 34.69
N LYS A 3 64.92 30.24 34.35
CA LYS A 3 63.96 30.99 33.53
C LYS A 3 63.91 30.49 32.09
N ARG A 4 64.96 30.00 31.47
CA ARG A 4 64.97 29.44 30.11
C ARG A 4 64.27 28.10 30.04
N TYR A 5 64.46 27.20 31.04
CA TYR A 5 63.76 25.92 31.14
C TYR A 5 62.25 26.12 31.32
N LEU A 6 61.80 27.10 32.11
CA LEU A 6 60.35 27.41 32.25
C LEU A 6 59.71 27.88 30.93
N ILE A 7 60.47 28.67 30.12
CA ILE A 7 59.99 29.10 28.79
C ILE A 7 59.87 27.90 27.85
N TYR A 8 60.88 27.00 27.82
CA TYR A 8 60.79 25.80 26.98
C TYR A 8 59.71 24.90 27.41
N ILE A 9 59.45 24.67 28.69
CA ILE A 9 58.31 23.90 29.19
C ILE A 9 57.03 24.57 28.81
N ALA A 10 56.83 25.87 28.92
CA ALA A 10 55.67 26.61 28.54
C ALA A 10 55.42 26.54 27.02
N LEU A 11 56.48 26.66 26.20
CA LEU A 11 56.37 26.54 24.74
C LEU A 11 55.96 25.11 24.32
N THR A 12 56.58 24.09 24.92
CA THR A 12 56.25 22.68 24.66
C THR A 12 54.83 22.38 25.10
N ALA A 13 54.37 22.81 26.28
CA ALA A 13 53.00 22.64 26.75
C ALA A 13 52.01 23.38 25.85
N SER A 14 52.35 24.58 25.36
CA SER A 14 51.48 25.31 24.40
C SER A 14 51.40 24.61 23.04
N LEU A 15 52.51 24.04 22.56
CA LEU A 15 52.51 23.25 21.32
C LEU A 15 51.70 21.96 21.45
N LEU A 16 51.89 21.24 22.56
CA LEU A 16 51.10 20.04 22.85
C LEU A 16 49.60 20.37 22.98
N TYR A 17 49.28 21.44 23.71
CA TYR A 17 47.87 21.91 23.75
C TYR A 17 47.35 22.22 22.35
N TRP A 18 48.07 22.95 21.52
CA TRP A 18 47.66 23.30 20.17
C TRP A 18 47.50 22.06 19.30
N LEU A 19 48.36 21.04 19.39
CA LEU A 19 48.26 19.80 18.63
C LEU A 19 47.00 19.00 18.99
N PHE A 20 46.61 18.96 20.25
CA PHE A 20 45.56 18.10 20.79
C PHE A 20 44.29 18.85 21.26
N CYS A 21 44.19 20.17 21.04
CA CYS A 21 43.10 20.98 21.57
C CYS A 21 41.75 20.72 20.89
N LEU A 22 41.70 20.17 19.67
CA LEU A 22 40.44 19.90 18.95
C LEU A 22 39.95 18.50 19.28
N PRO A 23 38.65 18.34 19.69
CA PRO A 23 38.01 17.04 19.83
C PRO A 23 37.77 16.42 18.45
N ASP A 24 37.55 15.11 18.41
CA ASP A 24 37.22 14.41 17.14
C ASP A 24 35.90 14.89 16.55
N ASN A 25 34.89 15.05 17.38
CA ASN A 25 33.61 15.66 16.97
C ASN A 25 33.46 17.06 17.58
N LEU A 26 33.54 18.08 16.72
CA LEU A 26 33.45 19.48 17.13
C LEU A 26 32.02 19.88 17.59
N PHE A 27 31.00 19.26 17.02
CA PHE A 27 29.60 19.58 17.28
C PHE A 27 28.77 18.31 17.57
N PRO A 28 28.89 17.77 18.81
CA PRO A 28 28.19 16.51 19.19
C PRO A 28 26.68 16.66 19.44
N GLN A 29 26.15 17.88 19.29
CA GLN A 29 24.73 18.14 19.56
C GLN A 29 23.82 17.37 18.59
N PRO A 30 22.65 16.90 19.08
CA PRO A 30 21.74 16.12 18.27
C PRO A 30 21.20 16.94 17.09
N ARG A 31 20.97 16.24 15.95
CA ARG A 31 20.37 16.81 14.76
C ARG A 31 18.89 16.46 14.69
N ALA A 32 18.09 17.34 14.08
CA ALA A 32 16.73 17.09 13.68
C ALA A 32 16.70 16.01 12.57
N THR A 33 15.60 15.26 12.48
CA THR A 33 15.37 14.34 11.35
C THR A 33 14.47 15.03 10.34
N ILE A 34 14.85 15.01 9.06
CA ILE A 34 14.05 15.56 7.95
C ILE A 34 13.65 14.47 6.98
N LEU A 35 12.44 14.60 6.44
CA LEU A 35 11.90 13.76 5.37
C LEU A 35 11.76 14.62 4.12
N LEU A 36 12.38 14.18 3.05
CA LEU A 36 12.34 14.82 1.73
C LEU A 36 11.51 13.97 0.75
N ASP A 37 10.91 14.60 -0.22
CA ASP A 37 10.21 13.96 -1.34
C ASP A 37 11.21 13.43 -2.39
N GLN A 38 10.68 12.91 -3.50
CA GLN A 38 11.50 12.40 -4.61
C GLN A 38 12.34 13.49 -5.31
N THR A 39 12.05 14.79 -5.11
CA THR A 39 12.73 15.94 -5.71
C THR A 39 13.54 16.77 -4.70
N ASP A 40 13.77 16.21 -3.49
CA ASP A 40 14.45 16.85 -2.36
C ASP A 40 13.69 18.08 -1.79
N GLN A 41 12.35 18.13 -1.92
CA GLN A 41 11.51 19.11 -1.23
C GLN A 41 11.13 18.59 0.16
N LEU A 42 11.00 19.48 1.14
CA LEU A 42 10.71 19.11 2.53
C LEU A 42 9.26 18.65 2.72
N LEU A 43 9.07 17.38 3.05
CA LEU A 43 7.78 16.81 3.47
C LEU A 43 7.48 17.05 4.95
N GLY A 44 8.52 17.09 5.77
CA GLY A 44 8.41 17.31 7.20
C GLY A 44 9.74 17.19 7.93
N ALA A 45 9.75 17.68 9.15
CA ALA A 45 10.90 17.56 10.02
C ALA A 45 10.47 17.34 11.47
N GLN A 46 11.33 16.65 12.21
CA GLN A 46 11.21 16.49 13.65
C GLN A 46 12.35 17.23 14.32
N VAL A 47 12.01 18.13 15.25
CA VAL A 47 12.96 18.88 16.04
C VAL A 47 13.93 17.96 16.80
N ALA A 48 15.17 18.40 16.97
CA ALA A 48 16.14 17.68 17.78
C ALA A 48 15.70 17.56 19.25
N PRO A 49 16.17 16.56 20.02
CA PRO A 49 15.74 16.35 21.41
C PRO A 49 15.98 17.55 22.35
N ASP A 50 16.95 18.41 22.02
CA ASP A 50 17.27 19.64 22.75
C ASP A 50 16.35 20.84 22.38
N GLY A 51 15.31 20.60 21.57
CA GLY A 51 14.37 21.63 21.15
C GLY A 51 14.90 22.59 20.07
N GLN A 52 16.07 22.37 19.54
CA GLN A 52 16.67 23.19 18.49
C GLN A 52 16.34 22.64 17.09
N TRP A 53 16.01 23.52 16.17
CA TRP A 53 15.93 23.21 14.75
C TRP A 53 17.35 23.19 14.16
N ARG A 54 18.06 22.07 14.37
CA ARG A 54 19.39 21.83 13.82
C ARG A 54 19.30 20.71 12.83
N MET A 55 19.11 21.07 11.56
CA MET A 55 18.96 20.09 10.48
C MET A 55 20.26 19.34 10.21
N PRO A 56 20.25 18.20 9.50
CA PRO A 56 21.46 17.51 9.06
C PRO A 56 22.39 18.43 8.29
N ASP A 57 23.69 18.11 8.28
CA ASP A 57 24.69 18.94 7.62
C ASP A 57 24.38 19.09 6.13
N LEU A 58 24.70 20.26 5.57
CA LEU A 58 24.52 20.58 4.16
C LEU A 58 25.34 19.64 3.27
N ASP A 59 24.75 19.16 2.18
CA ASP A 59 25.47 18.35 1.17
C ASP A 59 26.45 19.22 0.36
N SER A 60 26.13 20.51 0.16
CA SER A 60 26.96 21.50 -0.53
C SER A 60 26.60 22.92 -0.09
N ILE A 61 27.55 23.83 -0.16
CA ILE A 61 27.39 25.25 0.16
C ILE A 61 26.97 25.98 -1.13
N PRO A 62 25.78 26.66 -1.17
CA PRO A 62 25.44 27.50 -2.30
C PRO A 62 26.44 28.66 -2.49
N PRO A 63 26.95 28.90 -3.71
CA PRO A 63 27.96 29.94 -3.96
C PRO A 63 27.55 31.33 -3.47
N ILE A 64 26.30 31.72 -3.67
CA ILE A 64 25.80 33.03 -3.25
C ILE A 64 25.83 33.21 -1.72
N ILE A 65 25.56 32.15 -0.97
CA ILE A 65 25.67 32.15 0.50
C ILE A 65 27.11 32.26 0.95
N ALA A 66 28.02 31.52 0.30
CA ALA A 66 29.47 31.63 0.61
C ALA A 66 29.97 33.07 0.43
N VAL A 67 29.60 33.69 -0.69
CA VAL A 67 29.95 35.09 -0.98
C VAL A 67 29.33 36.04 0.07
N ALA A 68 28.04 35.94 0.35
CA ALA A 68 27.37 36.80 1.30
C ALA A 68 27.97 36.73 2.72
N VAL A 69 28.20 35.49 3.21
CA VAL A 69 28.76 35.26 4.56
C VAL A 69 30.19 35.74 4.65
N THR A 70 31.07 35.43 3.68
CA THR A 70 32.46 35.85 3.71
C THR A 70 32.59 37.37 3.57
N THR A 71 31.78 38.01 2.71
CA THR A 71 31.75 39.47 2.57
C THR A 71 31.34 40.17 3.86
N TYR A 72 30.35 39.60 4.60
CA TYR A 72 29.86 40.22 5.84
C TYR A 72 30.73 39.93 7.06
N GLU A 73 31.08 38.66 7.29
CA GLU A 73 31.74 38.19 8.50
C GLU A 73 33.29 38.23 8.41
N ASP A 74 33.86 37.95 7.21
CA ASP A 74 35.32 37.76 7.07
C ASP A 74 35.80 37.91 5.64
N ARG A 75 36.07 39.17 5.19
CA ARG A 75 36.42 39.49 3.79
C ARG A 75 37.70 38.81 3.31
N ASP A 76 38.65 38.60 4.22
CA ASP A 76 39.94 37.99 3.92
C ASP A 76 39.95 36.47 4.22
N PHE A 77 38.78 35.81 4.37
CA PHE A 77 38.60 34.40 4.79
C PHE A 77 39.51 33.42 4.06
N TYR A 78 39.59 33.52 2.76
CA TYR A 78 40.38 32.60 1.92
C TYR A 78 41.88 32.85 1.93
N ILE A 79 42.37 33.97 2.55
CA ILE A 79 43.76 34.39 2.50
C ILE A 79 44.52 34.13 3.81
N HIS A 80 43.86 34.26 4.98
CA HIS A 80 44.50 34.12 6.28
C HIS A 80 44.42 32.67 6.83
N TYR A 81 45.28 32.37 7.81
CA TYR A 81 45.35 31.09 8.51
C TYR A 81 44.66 31.18 9.89
N GLY A 82 43.38 31.36 9.95
CA GLY A 82 42.56 31.38 11.16
C GLY A 82 42.41 32.72 11.86
N VAL A 83 43.34 33.62 11.65
CA VAL A 83 43.35 34.97 12.27
C VAL A 83 43.73 35.98 11.19
N SER A 84 43.02 37.11 11.13
CA SER A 84 43.35 38.23 10.22
C SER A 84 43.99 39.40 10.99
N PRO A 85 45.30 39.60 10.87
CA PRO A 85 45.99 40.76 11.49
C PRO A 85 45.38 42.10 11.00
N LYS A 86 45.01 42.19 9.71
CA LYS A 86 44.37 43.39 9.15
C LYS A 86 43.02 43.67 9.84
N ALA A 87 42.18 42.64 10.08
CA ALA A 87 40.92 42.81 10.75
C ALA A 87 41.09 43.25 12.22
N ILE A 88 42.08 42.72 12.89
CA ILE A 88 42.40 43.11 14.28
C ILE A 88 42.85 44.59 14.33
N LEU A 89 43.74 45.01 13.47
CA LEU A 89 44.22 46.40 13.42
C LEU A 89 43.11 47.37 13.07
N ARG A 90 42.27 47.02 12.10
CA ARG A 90 41.10 47.79 11.72
C ARG A 90 40.12 47.93 12.88
N ALA A 91 39.79 46.85 13.56
CA ALA A 91 38.89 46.84 14.73
C ALA A 91 39.48 47.67 15.89
N LEU A 92 40.80 47.56 16.16
CA LEU A 92 41.46 48.34 17.18
C LEU A 92 41.39 49.83 16.89
N LYS A 93 41.69 50.26 15.63
CA LYS A 93 41.60 51.63 15.21
C LYS A 93 40.16 52.20 15.35
N ALA A 94 39.16 51.43 14.89
CA ALA A 94 37.74 51.85 14.97
C ALA A 94 37.24 51.96 16.42
N ASN A 95 37.61 51.05 17.29
CA ASN A 95 37.21 51.02 18.70
C ASN A 95 37.91 52.16 19.49
N LEU A 96 39.20 52.46 19.22
CA LEU A 96 39.92 53.57 19.82
C LEU A 96 39.33 54.90 19.38
N SER A 97 39.00 55.06 18.10
CA SER A 97 38.34 56.28 17.58
C SER A 97 36.96 56.55 18.17
N ALA A 98 36.18 55.46 18.41
CA ALA A 98 34.81 55.55 18.93
C ALA A 98 34.74 55.61 20.46
N GLY A 99 35.83 55.39 21.19
CA GLY A 99 35.85 55.25 22.67
C GLY A 99 35.02 54.08 23.24
N ARG A 100 34.52 53.21 22.37
CA ARG A 100 33.70 52.03 22.72
C ARG A 100 33.90 50.93 21.67
N ILE A 101 33.54 49.71 22.03
CA ILE A 101 33.60 48.59 21.06
C ILE A 101 32.51 48.74 20.02
N VAL A 102 32.87 49.16 18.80
CA VAL A 102 31.98 49.32 17.63
C VAL A 102 32.25 48.25 16.55
N GLN A 103 33.45 47.66 16.52
CA GLN A 103 33.80 46.66 15.51
C GLN A 103 34.59 45.47 16.13
N GLY A 104 34.26 44.23 15.68
CA GLY A 104 34.99 43.02 16.07
C GLY A 104 36.02 42.64 15.01
N GLY A 105 37.12 42.04 15.43
CA GLY A 105 38.15 41.47 14.54
C GLY A 105 38.20 39.94 14.59
N SER A 106 37.05 39.27 14.77
CA SER A 106 36.95 37.80 14.80
C SER A 106 36.72 37.27 13.40
N THR A 107 37.50 36.26 13.01
CA THR A 107 37.33 35.53 11.73
C THR A 107 36.24 34.47 11.83
N ILE A 108 35.80 33.89 10.70
CA ILE A 108 34.89 32.73 10.65
C ILE A 108 35.48 31.55 11.45
N SER A 109 36.77 31.24 11.29
CA SER A 109 37.46 30.16 12.01
C SER A 109 37.44 30.37 13.54
N MET A 110 37.59 31.63 14.03
CA MET A 110 37.44 31.96 15.44
C MET A 110 35.99 31.82 15.93
N GLN A 111 35.01 32.12 15.08
CA GLN A 111 33.60 31.91 15.41
C GLN A 111 33.24 30.41 15.51
N VAL A 112 33.76 29.57 14.59
CA VAL A 112 33.64 28.10 14.68
C VAL A 112 34.25 27.59 15.98
N ALA A 113 35.49 28.02 16.33
CA ALA A 113 36.13 27.66 17.58
C ALA A 113 35.29 28.03 18.82
N ARG A 114 34.71 29.23 18.82
CA ARG A 114 33.84 29.69 19.91
C ARG A 114 32.56 28.86 20.01
N MET A 115 31.87 28.59 18.89
CA MET A 115 30.64 27.79 18.87
C MET A 115 30.90 26.35 19.32
N ALA A 116 31.99 25.72 18.85
CA ALA A 116 32.39 24.38 19.24
C ALA A 116 32.64 24.25 20.75
N ARG A 117 33.09 25.36 21.39
CA ARG A 117 33.34 25.45 22.85
C ARG A 117 32.11 25.90 23.65
N GLY A 118 30.90 25.95 23.07
CA GLY A 118 29.67 26.28 23.76
C GLY A 118 29.48 27.78 24.04
N ASN A 119 30.04 28.67 23.22
CA ASN A 119 29.86 30.14 23.30
C ASN A 119 30.22 30.74 24.68
N LYS A 120 31.37 30.34 25.27
CA LYS A 120 31.85 30.84 26.57
C LYS A 120 31.90 32.37 26.63
N PRO A 121 31.82 32.99 27.84
CA PRO A 121 31.88 34.46 28.01
C PRO A 121 33.07 35.09 27.32
N ARG A 122 32.88 36.30 26.74
CA ARG A 122 33.94 37.03 26.01
C ARG A 122 34.98 37.65 26.96
N THR A 123 36.02 36.89 27.30
CA THR A 123 37.20 37.38 28.05
C THR A 123 38.42 37.36 27.15
N VAL A 124 39.44 38.11 27.48
CA VAL A 124 40.75 38.11 26.77
C VAL A 124 41.34 36.71 26.72
N TRP A 125 41.27 35.97 27.83
CA TRP A 125 41.74 34.59 27.90
C TRP A 125 41.02 33.65 26.95
N GLN A 126 39.69 33.74 26.91
CA GLN A 126 38.89 32.94 25.94
C GLN A 126 39.23 33.31 24.50
N LYS A 127 39.55 34.58 24.24
CA LYS A 127 39.96 35.02 22.91
C LYS A 127 41.30 34.43 22.49
N MET A 128 42.28 34.29 23.43
CA MET A 128 43.54 33.60 23.14
C MET A 128 43.35 32.14 22.81
N ILE A 129 42.44 31.47 23.52
CA ILE A 129 42.08 30.08 23.21
C ILE A 129 41.36 29.95 21.85
N GLU A 130 40.46 30.89 21.52
CA GLU A 130 39.80 30.93 20.20
C GLU A 130 40.87 31.07 19.09
N VAL A 131 41.90 31.86 19.25
CA VAL A 131 43.02 32.01 18.30
C VAL A 131 43.77 30.67 18.13
N ALA A 132 44.09 29.99 19.21
CA ALA A 132 44.79 28.70 19.15
C ALA A 132 43.93 27.63 18.44
N TRP A 133 42.64 27.59 18.76
CA TRP A 133 41.68 26.68 18.07
C TRP A 133 41.48 27.03 16.60
N ALA A 134 41.36 28.33 16.27
CA ALA A 134 41.16 28.80 14.89
C ALA A 134 42.36 28.43 14.00
N THR A 135 43.60 28.64 14.47
CA THR A 135 44.77 28.23 13.70
C THR A 135 44.92 26.71 13.57
N ARG A 136 44.49 25.96 14.60
CA ARG A 136 44.48 24.50 14.55
C ARG A 136 43.38 23.94 13.64
N LEU A 137 42.17 24.62 13.56
CA LEU A 137 41.11 24.30 12.60
C LEU A 137 41.59 24.45 11.17
N GLU A 138 42.25 25.57 10.85
CA GLU A 138 42.80 25.82 9.50
C GLU A 138 43.87 24.82 9.07
N TRP A 139 44.51 24.15 10.02
CA TRP A 139 45.47 23.11 9.74
C TRP A 139 44.82 21.73 9.55
N ARG A 140 43.61 21.51 10.12
CA ARG A 140 42.89 20.24 10.07
C ARG A 140 41.84 20.20 8.95
N TYR A 141 41.20 21.31 8.60
CA TYR A 141 40.07 21.45 7.68
C TYR A 141 40.36 22.46 6.57
N SER A 142 39.83 22.21 5.39
CA SER A 142 39.85 23.18 4.29
C SER A 142 38.99 24.41 4.61
N LYS A 143 39.11 25.45 3.81
CA LYS A 143 38.28 26.68 3.93
C LYS A 143 36.79 26.36 3.75
N GLU A 144 36.49 25.52 2.78
CA GLU A 144 35.11 25.07 2.49
C GLU A 144 34.55 24.29 3.67
N GLU A 145 35.31 23.38 4.27
CA GLU A 145 34.88 22.62 5.45
C GLU A 145 34.69 23.55 6.68
N ILE A 146 35.53 24.52 6.89
CA ILE A 146 35.36 25.51 7.98
C ILE A 146 34.11 26.35 7.76
N LEU A 147 33.88 26.81 6.54
CA LEU A 147 32.64 27.54 6.18
C LEU A 147 31.39 26.65 6.36
N ALA A 148 31.44 25.37 5.96
CA ALA A 148 30.38 24.41 6.20
C ALA A 148 30.09 24.22 7.70
N LEU A 149 31.16 24.06 8.53
CA LEU A 149 31.03 23.97 9.99
C LEU A 149 30.35 25.22 10.57
N TRP A 150 30.70 26.41 10.07
CA TRP A 150 30.04 27.65 10.47
C TRP A 150 28.58 27.69 10.08
N LEU A 151 28.28 27.44 8.80
CA LEU A 151 26.92 27.46 8.26
C LEU A 151 25.98 26.44 8.92
N ASN A 152 26.51 25.26 9.27
CA ASN A 152 25.71 24.20 9.90
C ASN A 152 25.44 24.45 11.40
N ASN A 153 26.18 25.35 12.05
CA ASN A 153 26.09 25.54 13.51
C ASN A 153 25.87 26.99 13.97
N ALA A 154 25.84 27.97 13.02
CA ALA A 154 25.57 29.36 13.36
C ALA A 154 24.11 29.54 13.83
N PRO A 155 23.84 30.41 14.83
CA PRO A 155 22.46 30.70 15.28
C PRO A 155 21.83 31.74 14.35
N PHE A 156 20.63 31.42 13.81
CA PHE A 156 19.88 32.31 12.93
C PHE A 156 18.65 32.97 13.60
N GLY A 157 18.54 32.86 14.91
CA GLY A 157 17.51 33.47 15.73
C GLY A 157 16.54 32.47 16.35
N GLY A 158 16.12 32.73 17.60
CA GLY A 158 15.29 31.82 18.38
C GLY A 158 15.95 30.45 18.53
N ASN A 159 15.24 29.40 18.19
CA ASN A 159 15.72 28.01 18.21
C ASN A 159 16.19 27.49 16.83
N VAL A 160 16.53 28.39 15.89
CA VAL A 160 16.97 28.02 14.54
C VAL A 160 18.49 28.02 14.50
N VAL A 161 19.11 26.86 14.25
CA VAL A 161 20.55 26.64 14.18
C VAL A 161 20.90 26.01 12.84
N GLY A 162 21.81 26.64 12.12
CA GLY A 162 22.26 26.18 10.80
C GLY A 162 21.45 26.76 9.66
N LEU A 163 22.13 26.92 8.52
CA LEU A 163 21.60 27.55 7.31
C LEU A 163 20.38 26.80 6.74
N GLU A 164 20.40 25.49 6.70
CA GLU A 164 19.29 24.72 6.14
C GLU A 164 18.00 24.92 6.94
N ALA A 165 18.11 24.90 8.28
CA ALA A 165 16.98 25.19 9.14
C ALA A 165 16.48 26.63 8.95
N ALA A 166 17.38 27.61 8.77
CA ALA A 166 17.06 29.00 8.53
C ALA A 166 16.33 29.18 7.19
N ALA A 167 16.83 28.58 6.11
CA ALA A 167 16.23 28.65 4.79
C ALA A 167 14.79 28.12 4.79
N TYR A 168 14.56 26.93 5.37
CA TYR A 168 13.19 26.38 5.46
C TYR A 168 12.27 27.18 6.41
N ARG A 169 12.81 27.68 7.55
CA ARG A 169 11.98 28.38 8.55
C ARG A 169 11.57 29.79 8.10
N TYR A 170 12.44 30.49 7.35
CA TYR A 170 12.18 31.84 6.91
C TYR A 170 11.63 31.93 5.48
N TYR A 171 12.04 31.01 4.58
CA TYR A 171 11.71 31.06 3.16
C TYR A 171 10.95 29.83 2.64
N GLY A 172 10.81 28.75 3.45
CA GLY A 172 10.07 27.54 3.07
C GLY A 172 10.73 26.68 1.97
N ARG A 173 12.00 26.95 1.64
CA ARG A 173 12.70 26.32 0.52
C ARG A 173 14.18 26.01 0.86
N PRO A 174 14.83 25.09 0.12
CA PRO A 174 16.20 24.69 0.41
C PRO A 174 17.21 25.82 0.13
N PRO A 175 18.38 25.83 0.79
CA PRO A 175 19.39 26.89 0.63
C PRO A 175 19.87 27.14 -0.81
N ARG A 176 19.86 26.10 -1.65
CA ARG A 176 20.29 26.18 -3.07
C ARG A 176 19.40 27.05 -3.95
N THR A 177 18.19 27.35 -3.51
CA THR A 177 17.19 28.13 -4.29
C THR A 177 17.03 29.57 -3.78
N LEU A 178 17.86 30.00 -2.83
CA LEU A 178 17.78 31.35 -2.25
C LEU A 178 18.22 32.41 -3.23
N SER A 179 17.53 33.54 -3.22
CA SER A 179 17.91 34.75 -3.97
C SER A 179 19.10 35.47 -3.33
N VAL A 180 19.65 36.47 -4.04
CA VAL A 180 20.72 37.35 -3.50
C VAL A 180 20.25 38.05 -2.22
N ALA A 181 19.03 38.59 -2.21
CA ALA A 181 18.46 39.26 -1.04
C ALA A 181 18.27 38.33 0.15
N GLU A 182 17.79 37.12 -0.08
CA GLU A 182 17.58 36.09 0.94
C GLU A 182 18.91 35.60 1.50
N ALA A 183 19.90 35.35 0.64
CA ALA A 183 21.25 34.99 1.03
C ALA A 183 21.90 36.08 1.90
N ALA A 184 21.81 37.36 1.48
CA ALA A 184 22.28 38.49 2.25
C ALA A 184 21.55 38.66 3.59
N THR A 185 20.24 38.45 3.61
CA THR A 185 19.44 38.46 4.85
C THR A 185 19.94 37.40 5.84
N LEU A 186 20.11 36.16 5.37
CA LEU A 186 20.63 35.08 6.24
C LEU A 186 22.06 35.31 6.69
N ALA A 187 22.92 35.91 5.86
CA ALA A 187 24.28 36.21 6.23
C ALA A 187 24.40 37.21 7.40
N VAL A 188 23.45 38.17 7.53
CA VAL A 188 23.52 39.19 8.61
C VAL A 188 22.86 38.74 9.92
N LEU A 189 22.00 37.72 9.92
CA LEU A 189 21.25 37.26 11.11
C LEU A 189 22.16 36.75 12.25
N PRO A 190 23.23 35.95 12.02
CA PRO A 190 24.04 35.38 13.09
C PRO A 190 24.79 36.43 13.94
N ASN A 191 24.94 37.64 13.41
CA ASN A 191 25.66 38.72 14.11
C ASN A 191 24.98 39.17 15.42
N GLN A 192 23.66 39.29 15.43
CA GLN A 192 22.84 39.68 16.59
C GLN A 192 21.49 38.94 16.64
N PRO A 193 21.50 37.61 16.73
CA PRO A 193 20.29 36.79 16.51
C PRO A 193 19.19 37.01 17.57
N GLY A 194 19.50 37.54 18.72
CA GLY A 194 18.56 37.89 19.77
C GLY A 194 17.85 39.22 19.61
N LEU A 195 18.44 40.16 18.86
CA LEU A 195 17.97 41.54 18.74
C LEU A 195 17.41 41.88 17.36
N VAL A 196 17.98 41.30 16.30
CA VAL A 196 17.65 41.59 14.89
C VAL A 196 17.27 40.29 14.20
N ARG A 197 15.98 40.16 13.90
CA ARG A 197 15.43 38.98 13.19
C ARG A 197 14.12 39.35 12.49
N PRO A 198 13.69 38.59 11.49
CA PRO A 198 12.36 38.78 10.88
C PRO A 198 11.26 38.90 11.94
N GLY A 199 10.45 39.96 11.84
CA GLY A 199 9.42 40.28 12.84
C GLY A 199 9.88 41.05 14.08
N GLN A 200 11.22 41.31 14.21
CA GLN A 200 11.75 42.13 15.30
C GLN A 200 12.88 43.04 14.79
N ASN A 201 12.75 44.35 14.94
CA ASN A 201 13.68 45.36 14.43
C ASN A 201 13.92 45.22 12.91
N ALA A 202 12.84 45.14 12.13
CA ALA A 202 12.86 44.89 10.69
C ALA A 202 13.65 45.95 9.92
N ASP A 203 13.55 47.25 10.33
CA ASP A 203 14.26 48.34 9.67
C ASP A 203 15.78 48.22 9.80
N VAL A 204 16.27 47.79 10.97
CA VAL A 204 17.69 47.54 11.20
C VAL A 204 18.15 46.34 10.37
N LEU A 205 17.31 45.30 10.24
CA LEU A 205 17.62 44.13 9.40
C LEU A 205 17.69 44.55 7.91
N LEU A 206 16.74 45.35 7.45
CA LEU A 206 16.70 45.86 6.07
C LEU A 206 17.94 46.67 5.75
N GLU A 207 18.34 47.61 6.65
CA GLU A 207 19.53 48.43 6.49
C GLU A 207 20.82 47.58 6.39
N LYS A 208 20.99 46.58 7.33
CA LYS A 208 22.15 45.69 7.31
C LYS A 208 22.20 44.85 6.03
N ARG A 209 21.08 44.30 5.60
CA ARG A 209 20.98 43.53 4.35
C ARG A 209 21.36 44.39 3.13
N ASN A 210 20.76 45.55 3.01
CA ASN A 210 21.04 46.43 1.87
C ASN A 210 22.50 46.92 1.86
N LEU A 211 23.09 47.19 3.05
CA LEU A 211 24.51 47.49 3.15
C LEU A 211 25.38 46.31 2.66
N LEU A 212 25.05 45.08 3.03
CA LEU A 212 25.78 43.93 2.53
C LEU A 212 25.64 43.75 1.01
N ILE A 213 24.44 43.91 0.46
CA ILE A 213 24.22 43.83 -0.99
C ILE A 213 25.08 44.84 -1.74
N ARG A 214 25.17 46.11 -1.28
CA ARG A 214 26.08 47.11 -1.84
C ARG A 214 27.54 46.74 -1.72
N GLN A 215 27.94 46.04 -0.63
CA GLN A 215 29.33 45.56 -0.48
C GLN A 215 29.65 44.44 -1.45
N MET A 216 28.70 43.52 -1.72
CA MET A 216 28.82 42.47 -2.70
C MET A 216 28.89 43.00 -4.13
N GLU A 217 28.12 44.05 -4.46
CA GLU A 217 28.21 44.79 -5.71
C GLU A 217 29.59 45.46 -5.86
N THR A 218 30.03 46.24 -4.85
CA THR A 218 31.32 46.95 -4.88
C THR A 218 32.51 46.00 -5.02
N SER A 219 32.40 44.79 -4.50
CA SER A 219 33.43 43.75 -4.67
C SER A 219 33.38 43.04 -6.02
N GLY A 220 32.39 43.33 -6.87
CA GLY A 220 32.17 42.65 -8.15
C GLY A 220 31.64 41.25 -8.04
N SER A 221 31.11 40.87 -6.86
CA SER A 221 30.59 39.52 -6.61
C SER A 221 29.18 39.32 -7.17
N ILE A 222 28.43 40.41 -7.40
CA ILE A 222 27.12 40.45 -8.05
C ILE A 222 27.09 41.65 -9.01
N SER A 223 26.20 41.61 -10.02
CA SER A 223 26.00 42.72 -10.93
C SER A 223 25.20 43.86 -10.29
N SER A 224 25.33 45.11 -10.78
CA SER A 224 24.52 46.24 -10.31
C SER A 224 23.04 45.99 -10.49
N GLN A 225 22.65 45.34 -11.58
CA GLN A 225 21.24 44.94 -11.80
C GLN A 225 20.71 43.98 -10.76
N ASP A 226 21.50 42.95 -10.40
CA ASP A 226 21.12 41.99 -9.36
C ASP A 226 21.05 42.68 -7.99
N ALA A 227 21.93 43.65 -7.72
CA ALA A 227 21.93 44.43 -6.48
C ALA A 227 20.67 45.27 -6.35
N GLU A 228 20.28 46.00 -7.44
CA GLU A 228 19.05 46.78 -7.44
C GLU A 228 17.81 45.90 -7.21
N LEU A 229 17.66 44.78 -7.96
CA LEU A 229 16.57 43.86 -7.80
C LEU A 229 16.51 43.27 -6.39
N ALA A 230 17.66 42.86 -5.84
CA ALA A 230 17.76 42.29 -4.50
C ALA A 230 17.37 43.30 -3.40
N MET A 231 17.67 44.59 -3.57
CA MET A 231 17.24 45.62 -2.60
C MET A 231 15.72 45.87 -2.61
N LEU A 232 15.04 45.57 -3.70
CA LEU A 232 13.56 45.70 -3.80
C LEU A 232 12.83 44.51 -3.16
N GLU A 233 13.48 43.37 -2.98
CA GLU A 233 12.84 42.19 -2.36
C GLU A 233 12.46 42.51 -0.88
N PRO A 234 11.25 42.07 -0.43
CA PRO A 234 10.83 42.26 0.96
C PRO A 234 11.63 41.35 1.91
N LEU A 235 11.66 41.74 3.19
CA LEU A 235 12.15 40.86 4.24
C LEU A 235 11.19 39.65 4.46
N PRO A 236 11.70 38.51 4.89
CA PRO A 236 10.83 37.35 5.20
C PRO A 236 9.94 37.63 6.42
N PRO A 237 8.79 36.96 6.52
CA PRO A 237 7.97 36.97 7.72
C PRO A 237 8.68 36.31 8.90
N PRO A 238 8.10 36.39 10.11
CA PRO A 238 8.57 35.57 11.24
C PRO A 238 8.64 34.10 10.87
N PRO A 239 9.52 33.28 11.55
CA PRO A 239 9.80 31.91 11.15
C PRO A 239 8.53 31.05 11.14
N ALA A 240 8.18 30.55 9.97
CA ALA A 240 7.00 29.71 9.75
C ALA A 240 7.12 28.33 10.44
N ARG A 241 5.99 27.68 10.67
CA ARG A 241 5.98 26.26 11.04
C ARG A 241 6.48 25.43 9.85
N LEU A 242 7.29 24.43 10.12
CA LEU A 242 7.72 23.50 9.08
C LEU A 242 6.52 22.66 8.58
N PRO A 243 6.53 22.23 7.30
CA PRO A 243 5.47 21.41 6.75
C PRO A 243 5.33 20.09 7.49
N ARG A 244 4.13 19.51 7.47
CA ARG A 244 3.80 18.22 8.08
C ARG A 244 2.99 17.38 7.07
N HIS A 245 3.53 17.24 5.84
CA HIS A 245 2.81 16.57 4.76
C HIS A 245 2.75 15.04 4.94
N ALA A 246 3.77 14.43 5.56
CA ALA A 246 3.83 12.98 5.80
C ALA A 246 4.37 12.65 7.21
N PRO A 247 3.70 13.07 8.31
CA PRO A 247 4.22 12.93 9.67
C PRO A 247 4.37 11.46 10.10
N HIS A 248 3.43 10.60 9.74
CA HIS A 248 3.46 9.17 10.08
C HIS A 248 4.59 8.44 9.36
N LEU A 249 4.81 8.75 8.07
CA LEU A 249 5.93 8.19 7.33
C LEU A 249 7.29 8.65 7.91
N LEU A 250 7.41 9.93 8.25
CA LEU A 250 8.61 10.42 8.95
C LEU A 250 8.85 9.66 10.26
N GLN A 251 7.81 9.47 11.07
CA GLN A 251 7.93 8.74 12.32
C GLN A 251 8.33 7.28 12.10
N ARG A 252 7.76 6.61 11.11
CA ARG A 252 8.09 5.23 10.74
C ARG A 252 9.55 5.11 10.29
N LEU A 253 9.97 5.94 9.33
CA LEU A 253 11.29 5.83 8.71
C LEU A 253 12.43 6.29 9.61
N ARG A 254 12.20 7.21 10.55
CA ARG A 254 13.27 7.67 11.48
C ARG A 254 13.85 6.57 12.37
N HIS A 255 13.05 5.50 12.63
CA HIS A 255 13.47 4.36 13.45
C HIS A 255 14.21 3.31 12.63
N THR A 256 14.00 3.27 11.33
CA THR A 256 14.60 2.27 10.43
C THR A 256 15.76 2.82 9.58
N SER A 257 15.81 4.14 9.38
CA SER A 257 16.88 4.78 8.60
C SER A 257 18.05 5.21 9.49
N PRO A 258 19.29 4.88 9.13
CA PRO A 258 20.48 5.37 9.84
C PRO A 258 20.70 6.87 9.59
N SER A 259 20.20 7.42 8.48
CA SER A 259 20.35 8.81 8.09
C SER A 259 19.31 9.71 8.74
N ARG A 260 19.75 10.89 9.18
CA ARG A 260 18.85 11.96 9.63
C ARG A 260 18.25 12.75 8.48
N ARG A 261 18.81 12.64 7.27
CA ARG A 261 18.26 13.16 6.02
C ARG A 261 17.66 11.99 5.24
N ILE A 262 16.35 11.84 5.31
CA ILE A 262 15.62 10.72 4.72
C ILE A 262 15.04 11.18 3.38
N ARG A 263 15.55 10.63 2.28
CA ARG A 263 15.01 10.85 0.93
C ARG A 263 14.01 9.77 0.63
N SER A 264 12.74 10.15 0.46
CA SER A 264 11.64 9.22 0.18
C SER A 264 11.28 9.19 -1.30
N THR A 265 10.40 8.25 -1.64
CA THR A 265 9.81 8.11 -2.97
C THR A 265 8.52 8.92 -3.15
N ILE A 266 8.09 9.63 -2.11
CA ILE A 266 6.85 10.42 -2.11
C ILE A 266 6.91 11.54 -3.15
N ASP A 267 5.81 11.71 -3.85
CA ASP A 267 5.55 12.86 -4.71
C ASP A 267 4.79 13.90 -3.88
N LEU A 268 5.39 15.06 -3.61
CA LEU A 268 4.83 16.07 -2.71
C LEU A 268 3.47 16.59 -3.19
N ASP A 269 3.29 16.80 -4.49
CA ASP A 269 2.04 17.34 -5.01
C ASP A 269 0.91 16.31 -4.92
N LEU A 270 1.20 15.05 -5.25
CA LEU A 270 0.25 13.96 -5.06
C LEU A 270 -0.07 13.77 -3.57
N GLN A 271 0.94 13.82 -2.71
CA GLN A 271 0.76 13.71 -1.26
C GLN A 271 -0.22 14.75 -0.72
N LYS A 272 -0.07 16.02 -1.13
CA LYS A 272 -0.98 17.11 -0.74
C LYS A 272 -2.40 16.85 -1.24
N GLN A 273 -2.55 16.52 -2.53
CA GLN A 273 -3.86 16.27 -3.13
C GLN A 273 -4.57 15.08 -2.49
N VAL A 274 -3.85 13.98 -2.20
CA VAL A 274 -4.44 12.82 -1.49
C VAL A 274 -4.79 13.18 -0.05
N ALA A 275 -3.95 13.95 0.65
CA ALA A 275 -4.23 14.44 2.00
C ALA A 275 -5.49 15.31 2.05
N ASP A 276 -5.67 16.21 1.08
CA ASP A 276 -6.87 17.05 0.94
C ASP A 276 -8.12 16.21 0.68
N LEU A 277 -8.01 15.16 -0.17
CA LEU A 277 -9.11 14.22 -0.41
C LEU A 277 -9.48 13.45 0.87
N VAL A 278 -8.50 13.01 1.66
CA VAL A 278 -8.71 12.34 2.94
C VAL A 278 -9.40 13.29 3.93
N GLN A 279 -8.94 14.54 4.04
CA GLN A 279 -9.54 15.55 4.91
C GLN A 279 -11.00 15.85 4.54
N GLN A 280 -11.27 16.08 3.25
CA GLN A 280 -12.63 16.31 2.75
C GLN A 280 -13.54 15.10 2.99
N HIS A 281 -13.00 13.89 2.81
CA HIS A 281 -13.77 12.67 3.04
C HIS A 281 -14.09 12.46 4.52
N HIS A 282 -13.15 12.74 5.41
CA HIS A 282 -13.36 12.75 6.86
C HIS A 282 -14.51 13.66 7.26
N THR A 283 -14.58 14.88 6.70
CA THR A 283 -15.69 15.83 6.99
C THR A 283 -17.06 15.21 6.71
N LEU A 284 -17.17 14.35 5.67
CA LEU A 284 -18.42 13.65 5.37
C LEU A 284 -18.72 12.50 6.35
N LEU A 285 -17.68 11.83 6.86
CA LEU A 285 -17.81 10.68 7.73
C LEU A 285 -17.94 11.03 9.22
N SER A 286 -17.37 12.15 9.64
CA SER A 286 -17.34 12.61 11.03
C SER A 286 -18.74 12.80 11.64
N GLY A 287 -19.74 13.18 10.81
CA GLY A 287 -21.14 13.24 11.20
C GLY A 287 -21.71 11.91 11.70
N ASN A 288 -21.15 10.77 11.26
CA ASN A 288 -21.47 9.43 11.76
C ASN A 288 -20.42 8.92 12.76
N GLN A 289 -19.64 9.82 13.36
CA GLN A 289 -18.59 9.50 14.35
C GLN A 289 -17.54 8.52 13.82
N ILE A 290 -17.24 8.56 12.51
CA ILE A 290 -16.13 7.85 11.88
C ILE A 290 -15.00 8.87 11.72
N GLN A 291 -13.98 8.75 12.56
CA GLN A 291 -13.01 9.84 12.78
C GLN A 291 -11.68 9.65 12.04
N ASN A 292 -11.33 8.44 11.64
CA ASN A 292 -10.02 8.18 11.05
C ASN A 292 -10.15 7.68 9.62
N CYS A 293 -9.29 8.22 8.74
CA CYS A 293 -9.14 7.81 7.34
C CYS A 293 -7.66 7.74 6.99
N ALA A 294 -7.29 6.75 6.19
CA ALA A 294 -5.92 6.59 5.72
C ALA A 294 -5.90 6.13 4.26
N ALA A 295 -4.87 6.54 3.51
CA ALA A 295 -4.72 6.17 2.11
C ALA A 295 -3.25 6.01 1.73
N ILE A 296 -2.95 4.99 0.92
CA ILE A 296 -1.64 4.74 0.32
C ILE A 296 -1.78 4.56 -1.19
N VAL A 297 -0.85 5.14 -1.94
CA VAL A 297 -0.75 5.03 -3.40
C VAL A 297 0.63 4.54 -3.76
N SER A 298 0.72 3.45 -4.53
CA SER A 298 1.97 2.86 -5.00
C SER A 298 1.99 2.73 -6.51
N GLU A 299 3.16 2.91 -7.12
CA GLU A 299 3.37 2.79 -8.55
C GLU A 299 3.73 1.34 -8.92
N VAL A 300 3.00 0.76 -9.87
CA VAL A 300 3.19 -0.65 -10.29
C VAL A 300 4.56 -0.87 -10.91
N SER A 301 5.06 0.07 -11.71
CA SER A 301 6.33 -0.06 -12.43
C SER A 301 7.54 -0.21 -11.52
N THR A 302 7.59 0.56 -10.44
CA THR A 302 8.77 0.70 -9.59
C THR A 302 8.58 0.14 -8.18
N GLY A 303 7.33 -0.01 -7.72
CA GLY A 303 7.00 -0.32 -6.34
C GLY A 303 7.19 0.84 -5.37
N ARG A 304 7.45 2.03 -5.88
CA ARG A 304 7.56 3.23 -5.06
C ARG A 304 6.22 3.62 -4.48
N VAL A 305 6.22 4.00 -3.21
CA VAL A 305 5.07 4.65 -2.58
C VAL A 305 5.10 6.13 -2.95
N LEU A 306 4.08 6.58 -3.69
CA LEU A 306 3.98 7.95 -4.17
C LEU A 306 3.22 8.86 -3.20
N ALA A 307 2.26 8.32 -2.44
CA ALA A 307 1.55 9.04 -1.39
C ALA A 307 1.29 8.13 -0.18
N TYR A 308 1.45 8.70 1.02
CA TYR A 308 1.30 8.02 2.30
C TYR A 308 0.58 8.93 3.30
N VAL A 309 -0.72 8.81 3.40
CA VAL A 309 -1.55 9.55 4.36
C VAL A 309 -1.96 8.59 5.47
N GLY A 310 -1.17 8.55 6.53
CA GLY A 310 -1.33 7.58 7.63
C GLY A 310 -2.54 7.81 8.51
N ASN A 311 -3.09 9.04 8.52
CA ASN A 311 -4.32 9.42 9.19
C ASN A 311 -4.82 10.77 8.65
N VAL A 312 -5.98 11.23 9.10
CA VAL A 312 -6.53 12.55 8.75
C VAL A 312 -5.55 13.65 9.18
N PRO A 313 -5.22 14.61 8.29
CA PRO A 313 -4.21 15.63 8.58
C PRO A 313 -4.54 16.53 9.77
N ASP A 314 -5.77 17.10 9.80
CA ASP A 314 -6.22 18.04 10.82
C ASP A 314 -7.25 17.39 11.75
N LEU A 315 -6.80 16.35 12.45
CA LEU A 315 -7.63 15.56 13.37
C LEU A 315 -7.46 16.07 14.81
N ALA A 316 -8.59 16.17 15.54
CA ALA A 316 -8.57 16.56 16.94
C ALA A 316 -7.80 15.52 17.81
N PRO A 317 -7.12 15.98 18.87
CA PRO A 317 -6.24 15.12 19.68
C PRO A 317 -6.94 13.89 20.29
N GLU A 318 -8.21 13.98 20.63
CA GLU A 318 -9.04 12.89 21.18
C GLU A 318 -9.28 11.75 20.21
N HIS A 319 -9.07 11.97 18.90
CA HIS A 319 -9.23 10.97 17.85
C HIS A 319 -7.91 10.34 17.40
N ALA A 320 -6.89 10.41 18.23
CA ALA A 320 -5.59 9.76 18.05
C ALA A 320 -4.89 10.09 16.72
N PRO A 321 -4.65 11.40 16.42
CA PRO A 321 -4.01 11.83 15.15
C PRO A 321 -2.61 11.24 14.93
N GLN A 322 -1.93 10.81 15.99
CA GLN A 322 -0.57 10.26 15.96
C GLN A 322 -0.51 8.80 15.48
N VAL A 323 -1.65 8.10 15.43
CA VAL A 323 -1.68 6.68 15.02
C VAL A 323 -1.49 6.55 13.52
N ASP A 324 -0.46 5.83 13.12
CA ASP A 324 -0.23 5.43 11.73
C ASP A 324 -1.13 4.24 11.38
N ILE A 325 -2.31 4.52 10.85
CA ILE A 325 -3.31 3.52 10.50
C ILE A 325 -2.81 2.58 9.39
N LEU A 326 -2.02 3.10 8.43
CA LEU A 326 -1.52 2.29 7.32
C LEU A 326 -0.57 1.17 7.76
N ASN A 327 0.06 1.34 8.92
CA ASN A 327 0.96 0.37 9.52
C ASN A 327 0.39 -0.31 10.77
N SER A 328 -0.83 0.03 11.17
CA SER A 328 -1.52 -0.60 12.29
C SER A 328 -2.25 -1.86 11.84
N PRO A 329 -2.04 -3.03 12.47
CA PRO A 329 -2.78 -4.24 12.16
C PRO A 329 -4.29 -4.05 12.43
N ARG A 330 -5.12 -4.43 11.45
CA ARG A 330 -6.58 -4.31 11.49
C ARG A 330 -7.21 -5.51 10.80
N SER A 331 -8.47 -5.82 11.16
CA SER A 331 -9.21 -6.87 10.48
C SER A 331 -9.46 -6.51 9.01
N PRO A 332 -9.00 -7.32 8.05
CA PRO A 332 -9.19 -7.06 6.62
C PRO A 332 -10.63 -7.33 6.14
N GLY A 333 -11.47 -7.97 6.96
CA GLY A 333 -12.75 -8.45 6.49
C GLY A 333 -12.59 -9.37 5.29
N SER A 334 -13.21 -9.02 4.17
CA SER A 334 -13.21 -9.82 2.92
C SER A 334 -12.01 -9.58 1.99
N LEU A 335 -10.99 -8.82 2.39
CA LEU A 335 -9.85 -8.51 1.50
C LEU A 335 -8.92 -9.71 1.24
N LEU A 336 -9.00 -10.78 2.04
CA LEU A 336 -8.23 -12.00 1.81
C LEU A 336 -8.87 -12.94 0.76
N LYS A 337 -10.13 -12.72 0.37
CA LYS A 337 -10.84 -13.57 -0.60
C LYS A 337 -10.18 -13.57 -1.99
N PRO A 338 -9.77 -12.44 -2.60
CA PRO A 338 -9.03 -12.46 -3.86
C PRO A 338 -7.74 -13.27 -3.78
N ILE A 339 -7.07 -13.25 -2.63
CA ILE A 339 -5.81 -13.96 -2.41
C ILE A 339 -6.04 -15.46 -2.44
N LEU A 340 -7.06 -15.94 -1.73
CA LEU A 340 -7.43 -17.36 -1.73
C LEU A 340 -7.89 -17.82 -3.12
N TYR A 341 -8.66 -16.99 -3.83
CA TYR A 341 -9.12 -17.29 -5.18
C TYR A 341 -7.94 -17.44 -6.15
N ALA A 342 -7.00 -16.48 -6.13
CA ALA A 342 -5.79 -16.54 -6.95
C ALA A 342 -4.92 -17.78 -6.60
N ALA A 343 -4.74 -18.07 -5.31
CA ALA A 343 -3.96 -19.20 -4.83
C ALA A 343 -4.58 -20.54 -5.25
N ALA A 344 -5.90 -20.70 -5.10
CA ALA A 344 -6.58 -21.94 -5.48
C ALA A 344 -6.55 -22.19 -7.00
N ILE A 345 -6.67 -21.13 -7.82
CA ILE A 345 -6.53 -21.25 -9.27
C ILE A 345 -5.08 -21.55 -9.65
N SER A 346 -4.12 -20.87 -9.03
CA SER A 346 -2.69 -21.11 -9.29
C SER A 346 -2.26 -22.54 -8.95
N ASP A 347 -2.83 -23.12 -7.91
CA ASP A 347 -2.63 -24.50 -7.50
C ASP A 347 -3.35 -25.53 -8.43
N GLY A 348 -4.32 -25.07 -9.21
CA GLY A 348 -5.15 -25.90 -10.08
C GLY A 348 -6.26 -26.65 -9.35
N THR A 349 -6.59 -26.27 -8.13
CA THR A 349 -7.69 -26.85 -7.34
C THR A 349 -9.03 -26.16 -7.59
N LEU A 350 -9.02 -25.03 -8.30
CA LEU A 350 -10.21 -24.25 -8.65
C LEU A 350 -10.13 -23.77 -10.10
N LEU A 351 -11.23 -23.84 -10.82
CA LEU A 351 -11.42 -23.12 -12.08
C LEU A 351 -12.13 -21.78 -11.86
N PRO A 352 -11.85 -20.75 -12.66
CA PRO A 352 -12.40 -19.40 -12.43
C PRO A 352 -13.91 -19.34 -12.29
N ARG A 353 -14.64 -20.17 -13.02
CA ARG A 353 -16.12 -20.22 -13.03
C ARG A 353 -16.72 -21.47 -12.42
N GLU A 354 -15.93 -22.27 -11.71
CA GLU A 354 -16.39 -23.45 -11.00
C GLU A 354 -17.45 -23.09 -9.97
N LEU A 355 -18.49 -23.94 -9.86
CA LEU A 355 -19.56 -23.75 -8.88
C LEU A 355 -19.08 -24.04 -7.46
N LEU A 356 -19.21 -23.03 -6.60
CA LEU A 356 -19.00 -23.15 -5.17
C LEU A 356 -20.32 -23.26 -4.42
N PRO A 357 -20.40 -24.06 -3.31
CA PRO A 357 -21.59 -24.14 -2.48
C PRO A 357 -21.92 -22.80 -1.81
N ASP A 358 -23.18 -22.36 -1.90
CA ASP A 358 -23.71 -21.19 -1.19
C ASP A 358 -24.99 -21.58 -0.42
N VAL A 359 -24.78 -22.33 0.65
CA VAL A 359 -25.85 -22.88 1.49
C VAL A 359 -25.52 -22.67 2.96
N PRO A 360 -26.52 -22.57 3.86
CA PRO A 360 -26.24 -22.52 5.31
C PRO A 360 -25.27 -23.63 5.75
N ALA A 361 -24.26 -23.28 6.53
CA ALA A 361 -23.21 -24.24 6.90
C ALA A 361 -22.76 -24.05 8.35
N ASN A 362 -22.27 -25.15 8.96
CA ASN A 362 -21.65 -25.14 10.25
C ASN A 362 -20.32 -25.93 10.18
N PHE A 363 -19.23 -25.27 10.50
CA PHE A 363 -17.88 -25.80 10.44
C PHE A 363 -17.30 -25.94 11.85
N GLY A 364 -17.72 -26.98 12.59
CA GLY A 364 -17.18 -27.21 13.94
C GLY A 364 -17.62 -26.18 14.99
N GLY A 365 -18.86 -25.66 14.88
CA GLY A 365 -19.36 -24.58 15.75
C GLY A 365 -19.25 -23.20 15.10
N PHE A 366 -18.42 -23.03 14.08
CA PHE A 366 -18.37 -21.81 13.30
C PHE A 366 -19.50 -21.80 12.25
N GLN A 367 -20.42 -20.83 12.40
CA GLN A 367 -21.62 -20.68 11.56
C GLN A 367 -21.56 -19.36 10.79
N PRO A 368 -20.80 -19.28 9.69
CA PRO A 368 -20.73 -18.09 8.87
C PRO A 368 -22.08 -17.85 8.16
N ALA A 369 -22.42 -16.59 7.95
CA ALA A 369 -23.57 -16.18 7.14
C ALA A 369 -23.13 -15.19 6.05
N ASN A 370 -23.83 -15.18 4.91
CA ASN A 370 -23.68 -14.10 3.94
C ASN A 370 -24.19 -12.79 4.54
N PHE A 371 -23.69 -11.66 4.07
CA PHE A 371 -24.01 -10.33 4.62
C PHE A 371 -25.54 -10.09 4.67
N TYR A 372 -26.27 -10.46 3.64
CA TYR A 372 -27.74 -10.31 3.55
C TYR A 372 -28.51 -11.57 3.99
N ARG A 373 -27.83 -12.57 4.56
CA ARG A 373 -28.43 -13.85 5.01
C ARG A 373 -29.26 -14.57 3.95
N ASN A 374 -28.93 -14.38 2.67
CA ASN A 374 -29.55 -15.09 1.54
C ASN A 374 -28.54 -16.05 0.92
N TYR A 375 -29.06 -17.10 0.27
CA TYR A 375 -28.26 -18.19 -0.27
C TYR A 375 -28.69 -18.47 -1.71
N ALA A 376 -27.73 -18.86 -2.56
CA ALA A 376 -27.97 -19.16 -3.97
C ALA A 376 -27.92 -20.67 -4.29
N GLY A 377 -27.61 -21.52 -3.30
CA GLY A 377 -27.40 -22.95 -3.50
C GLY A 377 -26.02 -23.27 -4.04
N ALA A 378 -25.74 -22.83 -5.25
CA ALA A 378 -24.43 -22.90 -5.88
C ALA A 378 -24.19 -21.60 -6.68
N VAL A 379 -22.94 -21.16 -6.76
CA VAL A 379 -22.57 -19.90 -7.42
C VAL A 379 -21.21 -20.04 -8.08
N PRO A 380 -20.99 -19.50 -9.30
CA PRO A 380 -19.67 -19.45 -9.90
C PRO A 380 -18.66 -18.73 -9.01
N ALA A 381 -17.43 -19.22 -8.96
CA ALA A 381 -16.40 -18.70 -8.03
C ALA A 381 -16.04 -17.23 -8.30
N ASP A 382 -15.99 -16.79 -9.57
CA ASP A 382 -15.82 -15.39 -9.98
C ASP A 382 -16.97 -14.50 -9.49
N ASP A 383 -18.22 -14.95 -9.62
CA ASP A 383 -19.41 -14.24 -9.12
C ASP A 383 -19.44 -14.20 -7.59
N ALA A 384 -19.04 -15.30 -6.91
CA ALA A 384 -18.90 -15.33 -5.46
C ALA A 384 -17.85 -14.33 -4.96
N LEU A 385 -16.74 -14.16 -5.71
CA LEU A 385 -15.71 -13.15 -5.42
C LEU A 385 -16.24 -11.73 -5.65
N ALA A 386 -16.85 -11.49 -6.80
CA ALA A 386 -17.44 -10.19 -7.17
C ALA A 386 -18.51 -9.74 -6.17
N ARG A 387 -19.37 -10.64 -5.72
CA ARG A 387 -20.42 -10.39 -4.70
C ARG A 387 -19.91 -10.47 -3.28
N SER A 388 -18.65 -10.86 -3.09
CA SER A 388 -18.03 -11.00 -1.77
C SER A 388 -18.76 -11.95 -0.82
N LEU A 389 -19.36 -13.04 -1.35
CA LEU A 389 -20.08 -14.01 -0.55
C LEU A 389 -19.16 -14.66 0.49
N ASN A 390 -19.70 -14.92 1.67
CA ASN A 390 -18.91 -15.49 2.78
C ASN A 390 -18.83 -17.01 2.68
N ILE A 391 -19.99 -17.65 2.51
CA ILE A 391 -20.11 -19.10 2.56
C ILE A 391 -19.24 -19.80 1.50
N PRO A 392 -19.29 -19.39 0.21
CA PRO A 392 -18.46 -20.04 -0.82
C PRO A 392 -16.98 -19.98 -0.51
N PHE A 393 -16.50 -18.85 0.06
CA PHE A 393 -15.09 -18.69 0.40
C PHE A 393 -14.67 -19.45 1.65
N VAL A 394 -15.57 -19.71 2.59
CA VAL A 394 -15.29 -20.60 3.72
C VAL A 394 -15.16 -22.07 3.24
N TYR A 395 -16.04 -22.50 2.33
CA TYR A 395 -15.91 -23.81 1.68
C TYR A 395 -14.62 -23.91 0.87
N LEU A 396 -14.26 -22.86 0.11
CA LEU A 396 -13.03 -22.82 -0.66
C LEU A 396 -11.80 -22.91 0.26
N LEU A 397 -11.76 -22.16 1.37
CA LEU A 397 -10.67 -22.25 2.33
C LEU A 397 -10.56 -23.64 2.98
N GLN A 398 -11.70 -24.27 3.31
CA GLN A 398 -11.71 -25.61 3.85
C GLN A 398 -11.15 -26.64 2.84
N GLY A 399 -11.51 -26.53 1.57
CA GLY A 399 -11.04 -27.40 0.49
C GLY A 399 -9.58 -27.16 0.13
N TYR A 400 -9.13 -25.91 0.11
CA TYR A 400 -7.74 -25.52 -0.19
C TYR A 400 -6.77 -25.89 0.93
N GLY A 401 -7.23 -25.80 2.16
CA GLY A 401 -6.45 -26.07 3.37
C GLY A 401 -6.02 -24.79 4.09
N LEU A 402 -6.44 -24.67 5.34
CA LEU A 402 -6.15 -23.51 6.18
C LEU A 402 -4.66 -23.27 6.39
N GLU A 403 -3.90 -24.34 6.68
CA GLU A 403 -2.46 -24.28 6.93
C GLU A 403 -1.71 -23.83 5.68
N LYS A 404 -2.09 -24.37 4.51
CA LYS A 404 -1.53 -24.01 3.21
C LYS A 404 -1.77 -22.54 2.91
N PHE A 405 -3.02 -22.07 3.04
CA PHE A 405 -3.35 -20.66 2.80
C PHE A 405 -2.62 -19.71 3.76
N HIS A 406 -2.49 -20.09 5.04
CA HIS A 406 -1.73 -19.29 6.00
C HIS A 406 -0.23 -19.21 5.64
N ALA A 407 0.36 -20.29 5.14
CA ALA A 407 1.73 -20.28 4.63
C ALA A 407 1.88 -19.40 3.38
N ASP A 408 0.93 -19.49 2.44
CA ASP A 408 0.90 -18.63 1.24
C ASP A 408 0.82 -17.16 1.61
N LEU A 409 -0.05 -16.78 2.55
CA LEU A 409 -0.14 -15.39 3.03
C LEU A 409 1.21 -14.88 3.57
N LYS A 410 1.95 -15.70 4.32
CA LYS A 410 3.29 -15.33 4.78
C LYS A 410 4.28 -15.15 3.62
N GLN A 411 4.20 -16.01 2.61
CA GLN A 411 5.02 -15.89 1.40
C GLN A 411 4.69 -14.63 0.61
N TYR A 412 3.42 -14.20 0.59
CA TYR A 412 2.98 -12.93 -0.04
C TYR A 412 3.29 -11.69 0.79
N GLY A 413 3.96 -11.85 1.95
CA GLY A 413 4.43 -10.74 2.77
C GLY A 413 3.47 -10.30 3.89
N PHE A 414 2.45 -11.08 4.22
CA PHE A 414 1.56 -10.82 5.37
C PHE A 414 2.26 -11.24 6.67
N ARG A 415 2.97 -10.32 7.30
CA ARG A 415 3.82 -10.58 8.48
C ARG A 415 3.09 -10.48 9.80
N HIS A 416 1.92 -9.83 9.83
CA HIS A 416 1.15 -9.61 11.06
C HIS A 416 0.27 -10.80 11.45
N LEU A 417 0.16 -11.83 10.60
CA LEU A 417 -0.47 -13.10 10.93
C LEU A 417 0.51 -13.98 11.73
N THR A 418 0.83 -13.57 12.95
CA THR A 418 1.90 -14.17 13.78
C THR A 418 1.50 -15.46 14.48
N GLN A 419 0.20 -15.67 14.73
CA GLN A 419 -0.32 -16.85 15.39
C GLN A 419 -0.34 -18.06 14.45
N PRO A 420 -0.36 -19.32 14.97
CA PRO A 420 -0.53 -20.50 14.16
C PRO A 420 -1.90 -20.53 13.46
N SER A 421 -2.00 -21.25 12.33
CA SER A 421 -3.21 -21.28 11.49
C SER A 421 -4.47 -21.68 12.24
N ASN A 422 -4.39 -22.66 13.16
CA ASN A 422 -5.51 -23.13 13.97
C ASN A 422 -6.09 -22.08 14.91
N HIS A 423 -5.29 -21.06 15.33
CA HIS A 423 -5.78 -19.94 16.11
C HIS A 423 -6.83 -19.12 15.33
N TYR A 424 -6.58 -18.89 14.05
CA TYR A 424 -7.48 -18.13 13.19
C TYR A 424 -8.68 -18.96 12.70
N GLY A 425 -8.47 -20.27 12.48
CA GLY A 425 -9.48 -21.16 11.91
C GLY A 425 -10.01 -20.66 10.56
N LEU A 426 -11.17 -21.17 10.18
CA LEU A 426 -11.83 -20.77 8.92
C LEU A 426 -12.32 -19.29 8.95
N SER A 427 -12.36 -18.64 10.11
CA SER A 427 -12.69 -17.23 10.23
C SER A 427 -11.64 -16.31 9.58
N LEU A 428 -10.42 -16.80 9.32
CA LEU A 428 -9.34 -16.06 8.65
C LEU A 428 -9.82 -15.42 7.35
N ILE A 429 -10.59 -16.15 6.52
CA ILE A 429 -11.07 -15.63 5.23
C ILE A 429 -12.15 -14.54 5.36
N LEU A 430 -12.71 -14.36 6.54
CA LEU A 430 -13.72 -13.36 6.85
C LEU A 430 -13.17 -12.22 7.73
N GLY A 431 -11.85 -12.19 7.95
CA GLY A 431 -11.18 -11.18 8.75
C GLY A 431 -10.90 -11.59 10.19
N GLY A 432 -10.82 -12.90 10.49
CA GLY A 432 -10.44 -13.43 11.81
C GLY A 432 -8.96 -13.23 12.17
N GLY A 433 -8.15 -12.67 11.28
CA GLY A 433 -6.78 -12.23 11.52
C GLY A 433 -6.62 -10.73 11.28
N GLU A 434 -5.47 -10.17 11.62
CA GLU A 434 -5.16 -8.76 11.42
C GLU A 434 -4.02 -8.58 10.42
N VAL A 435 -4.16 -7.59 9.53
CA VAL A 435 -3.17 -7.23 8.52
C VAL A 435 -3.07 -5.71 8.43
N THR A 436 -1.99 -5.20 7.81
CA THR A 436 -1.82 -3.76 7.58
C THR A 436 -2.29 -3.34 6.19
N ALA A 437 -2.60 -2.04 6.04
CA ALA A 437 -2.91 -1.47 4.73
C ALA A 437 -1.73 -1.60 3.75
N THR A 438 -0.51 -1.52 4.27
CA THR A 438 0.71 -1.69 3.46
C THR A 438 0.86 -3.11 2.92
N GLU A 439 0.50 -4.15 3.67
CA GLU A 439 0.51 -5.54 3.21
C GLU A 439 -0.53 -5.80 2.12
N ILE A 440 -1.76 -5.28 2.31
CA ILE A 440 -2.82 -5.38 1.30
C ILE A 440 -2.41 -4.64 0.02
N ASN A 441 -1.89 -3.42 0.13
CA ASN A 441 -1.43 -2.64 -1.01
C ASN A 441 -0.32 -3.37 -1.76
N ASN A 442 0.63 -3.96 -1.03
CA ASN A 442 1.73 -4.74 -1.60
C ASN A 442 1.25 -5.94 -2.41
N TRP A 443 0.23 -6.65 -1.93
CA TRP A 443 -0.33 -7.78 -2.66
C TRP A 443 -0.98 -7.34 -3.98
N PHE A 444 -1.80 -6.27 -3.97
CA PHE A 444 -2.39 -5.73 -5.20
C PHE A 444 -1.34 -5.20 -6.18
N LEU A 445 -0.27 -4.61 -5.64
CA LEU A 445 0.88 -4.19 -6.42
C LEU A 445 1.58 -5.38 -7.10
N GLY A 446 1.82 -6.46 -6.34
CA GLY A 446 2.51 -7.66 -6.82
C GLY A 446 1.75 -8.36 -7.95
N ILE A 447 0.43 -8.56 -7.79
CA ILE A 447 -0.39 -9.19 -8.82
C ILE A 447 -0.49 -8.31 -10.08
N ALA A 448 -0.55 -6.98 -9.93
CA ALA A 448 -0.55 -6.04 -11.05
C ALA A 448 0.78 -6.04 -11.79
N ARG A 449 1.92 -6.05 -11.06
CA ARG A 449 3.27 -6.15 -11.64
C ARG A 449 3.46 -7.42 -12.44
N GLN A 450 3.16 -8.55 -11.82
CA GLN A 450 3.29 -9.84 -12.47
C GLN A 450 2.49 -9.86 -13.75
N GLN A 451 1.22 -9.43 -13.73
CA GLN A 451 0.37 -9.45 -14.90
C GLN A 451 0.81 -8.46 -15.98
N ARG A 452 1.27 -7.25 -15.58
CA ARG A 452 1.75 -6.23 -16.52
C ARG A 452 3.01 -6.65 -17.26
N TYR A 453 3.97 -7.27 -16.54
CA TYR A 453 5.31 -7.51 -17.08
C TYR A 453 5.56 -8.93 -17.54
N PHE A 454 4.67 -9.90 -17.26
CA PHE A 454 4.83 -11.30 -17.65
C PHE A 454 5.15 -11.46 -19.15
N ARG A 455 4.33 -10.88 -20.02
CA ARG A 455 4.57 -10.94 -21.48
C ARG A 455 5.82 -10.16 -21.91
N GLN A 456 6.08 -9.01 -21.31
CA GLN A 456 7.28 -8.21 -21.64
C GLN A 456 8.58 -8.93 -21.26
N ARG A 457 8.52 -9.82 -20.28
CA ARG A 457 9.62 -10.68 -19.82
C ARG A 457 9.66 -12.04 -20.54
N GLN A 458 9.06 -12.13 -21.72
CA GLN A 458 9.01 -13.39 -22.50
C GLN A 458 8.41 -14.55 -21.68
N SER A 459 7.29 -14.29 -21.01
CA SER A 459 6.55 -15.24 -20.20
C SER A 459 7.33 -15.84 -19.03
N LYS A 460 8.24 -15.04 -18.44
CA LYS A 460 8.99 -15.41 -17.24
C LYS A 460 8.47 -14.67 -16.02
N TYR A 461 8.54 -15.34 -14.89
CA TYR A 461 8.18 -14.80 -13.58
C TYR A 461 9.37 -14.09 -12.94
N CYS A 462 9.08 -13.10 -12.10
CA CYS A 462 10.07 -12.37 -11.34
C CYS A 462 9.73 -12.49 -9.85
N GLN A 463 10.67 -12.95 -9.03
CA GLN A 463 10.44 -13.10 -7.59
C GLN A 463 10.17 -11.77 -6.92
N GLU A 464 10.76 -10.70 -7.44
CA GLU A 464 10.65 -9.35 -6.93
C GLU A 464 9.28 -8.71 -7.18
N ASP A 465 8.36 -9.33 -7.96
CA ASP A 465 7.03 -8.78 -8.19
C ASP A 465 6.23 -8.60 -6.89
N PHE A 466 6.40 -9.49 -5.92
CA PHE A 466 5.81 -9.42 -4.58
C PHE A 466 6.77 -8.87 -3.51
N SER A 467 7.86 -8.21 -3.91
CA SER A 467 8.78 -7.57 -2.97
C SER A 467 8.10 -6.44 -2.19
N ALA A 468 8.70 -6.07 -1.05
CA ALA A 468 8.16 -5.02 -0.20
C ALA A 468 8.07 -3.66 -0.92
N LEU A 469 7.13 -2.82 -0.49
CA LEU A 469 6.97 -1.45 -0.96
C LEU A 469 8.24 -0.62 -0.73
N HIS A 470 8.57 0.22 -1.69
CA HIS A 470 9.73 1.09 -1.63
C HIS A 470 9.32 2.47 -1.10
N PHE A 471 9.84 2.81 0.08
CA PHE A 471 9.61 4.11 0.72
C PHE A 471 10.79 5.07 0.57
N LEU A 472 11.99 4.53 0.34
CA LEU A 472 13.24 5.27 0.24
C LEU A 472 13.71 5.33 -1.21
N ARG A 473 14.26 6.47 -1.59
CA ARG A 473 14.97 6.64 -2.85
C ARG A 473 16.31 5.90 -2.77
N TYR A 474 16.55 4.95 -3.67
CA TYR A 474 17.81 4.19 -3.68
C TYR A 474 18.99 5.05 -4.20
N PRO A 475 20.24 4.72 -3.80
CA PRO A 475 21.42 5.41 -4.29
C PRO A 475 21.56 5.42 -5.80
N HIS A 476 21.01 4.45 -6.52
CA HIS A 476 20.98 4.41 -7.99
C HIS A 476 20.21 5.57 -8.62
N ASP A 477 19.18 6.10 -7.96
CA ASP A 477 18.48 7.30 -8.46
C ASP A 477 19.34 8.56 -8.39
N ALA A 478 20.45 8.52 -7.62
CA ALA A 478 21.44 9.59 -7.54
C ALA A 478 22.51 9.52 -8.64
N LEU A 479 22.62 8.41 -9.37
CA LEU A 479 23.61 8.19 -10.44
C LEU A 479 23.16 8.61 -11.83
N ASN A 480 21.87 8.98 -12.00
CA ASN A 480 21.37 9.64 -13.21
C ASN A 480 20.97 11.09 -12.87
N PRO A 481 21.93 12.05 -12.84
CA PRO A 481 21.56 13.45 -12.88
C PRO A 481 20.87 13.72 -14.22
N ALA A 482 19.86 14.60 -14.20
CA ALA A 482 19.27 15.16 -15.42
C ALA A 482 20.42 15.62 -16.35
N PRO A 483 20.31 15.47 -17.67
CA PRO A 483 21.41 15.71 -18.59
C PRO A 483 21.87 17.18 -18.50
N GLY A 484 23.03 17.41 -17.92
CA GLY A 484 23.63 18.74 -17.84
C GLY A 484 24.60 19.00 -16.68
N GLY A 485 25.42 18.03 -16.24
CA GLY A 485 26.47 18.33 -15.23
C GLY A 485 27.61 17.31 -15.28
N ALA A 486 28.78 17.78 -15.64
CA ALA A 486 29.99 16.99 -15.81
C ALA A 486 30.46 16.30 -14.52
N SER A 487 30.76 15.02 -14.63
CA SER A 487 31.37 14.16 -13.62
C SER A 487 32.79 14.58 -13.24
N ARG A 488 33.09 14.71 -11.95
CA ARG A 488 34.46 14.53 -11.41
C ARG A 488 34.42 13.54 -10.25
N GLY A 489 35.32 12.56 -10.32
CA GLY A 489 35.39 11.38 -9.49
C GLY A 489 35.68 11.65 -8.02
N LEU A 490 35.18 10.77 -7.17
CA LEU A 490 35.49 10.65 -5.76
C LEU A 490 36.53 9.54 -5.55
N PRO A 491 37.50 9.70 -4.67
CA PRO A 491 38.43 8.62 -4.32
C PRO A 491 37.82 7.69 -3.26
N ALA A 492 38.14 6.41 -3.42
CA ALA A 492 37.80 5.35 -2.48
C ALA A 492 38.70 5.41 -1.23
N SER A 493 38.17 4.85 -0.17
CA SER A 493 38.80 4.35 1.07
C SER A 493 38.38 5.09 2.34
N TYR A 494 37.69 4.37 3.20
CA TYR A 494 37.99 4.25 4.63
C TYR A 494 37.30 3.00 5.19
N GLY A 495 38.09 1.94 5.43
CA GLY A 495 37.72 0.87 6.33
C GLY A 495 38.05 1.28 7.76
N GLY A 496 37.22 0.91 8.68
CA GLY A 496 37.44 1.14 10.10
C GLY A 496 36.53 0.27 10.96
N ASN A 497 37.14 -0.75 11.55
CA ASN A 497 36.61 -1.56 12.64
C ASN A 497 36.14 -0.70 13.82
N SER A 498 35.02 -1.01 14.40
CA SER A 498 34.73 -0.65 15.79
C SER A 498 33.94 -1.74 16.51
N GLN A 499 34.62 -2.39 17.39
CA GLN A 499 34.09 -3.18 18.51
C GLN A 499 33.80 -2.24 19.70
N ASN A 500 32.71 -2.56 20.41
CA ASN A 500 32.41 -2.27 21.82
C ASN A 500 32.18 -0.84 22.29
N ALA A 501 30.96 -0.57 22.71
CA ALA A 501 30.67 0.08 24.00
C ALA A 501 29.23 -0.20 24.47
N VAL A 502 29.15 -1.05 25.49
CA VAL A 502 27.96 -1.22 26.36
C VAL A 502 27.97 -0.04 27.35
N LEU A 503 26.86 0.66 27.48
CA LEU A 503 26.58 1.53 28.63
C LEU A 503 25.16 1.21 29.18
N GLU A 504 25.20 0.73 30.40
CA GLU A 504 24.08 0.47 31.30
C GLU A 504 23.24 1.72 31.56
N SER A 505 21.90 1.56 31.51
CA SER A 505 20.99 2.45 32.22
C SER A 505 20.10 1.60 33.13
N GLN A 506 20.31 1.76 34.42
CA GLN A 506 19.47 1.28 35.50
C GLN A 506 18.14 2.04 35.51
N TYR A 507 16.99 1.38 35.47
CA TYR A 507 15.84 1.60 36.35
C TYR A 507 14.66 0.67 36.01
N ALA A 508 14.23 -0.06 37.03
CA ALA A 508 13.00 -0.83 37.26
C ALA A 508 12.88 -2.24 36.64
N PRO A 509 12.53 -3.25 37.43
CA PRO A 509 12.44 -4.64 36.99
C PRO A 509 11.12 -4.93 36.25
N PRO A 510 11.16 -5.76 35.19
CA PRO A 510 9.96 -6.27 34.53
C PRO A 510 9.38 -7.48 35.28
N PRO A 511 8.09 -7.77 35.11
CA PRO A 511 7.47 -8.95 35.69
C PRO A 511 7.99 -10.24 35.04
N GLN A 512 8.25 -11.22 35.86
CA GLN A 512 8.71 -12.56 35.48
C GLN A 512 7.61 -13.32 34.74
N ASN A 513 7.93 -13.88 33.60
CA ASN A 513 7.32 -14.95 32.81
C ASN A 513 7.07 -14.56 31.35
N THR A 514 8.14 -14.50 30.58
CA THR A 514 8.12 -14.66 29.13
C THR A 514 9.24 -15.62 28.72
N PRO A 515 9.00 -16.62 27.86
CA PRO A 515 10.07 -17.49 27.33
C PRO A 515 11.00 -16.69 26.44
N PRO A 516 12.28 -17.12 26.27
CA PRO A 516 13.30 -16.35 25.54
C PRO A 516 12.90 -16.18 24.08
N ALA A 517 13.03 -14.93 23.62
CA ALA A 517 12.82 -14.55 22.23
C ALA A 517 13.80 -15.33 21.33
N GLN A 518 13.27 -16.25 20.56
CA GLN A 518 13.99 -16.86 19.44
C GLN A 518 14.18 -15.79 18.35
N ASN A 519 15.41 -15.70 17.86
CA ASN A 519 15.94 -14.88 16.81
C ASN A 519 14.90 -14.39 15.79
N ILE A 520 14.46 -13.16 15.94
CA ILE A 520 13.80 -12.41 14.87
C ILE A 520 14.93 -12.01 13.91
N PRO A 521 14.89 -12.39 12.63
CA PRO A 521 15.87 -11.93 11.66
C PRO A 521 15.83 -10.40 11.60
N ASN A 522 17.00 -9.80 11.73
CA ASN A 522 17.22 -8.36 11.60
C ASN A 522 16.63 -7.87 10.25
N PRO A 523 15.80 -6.81 10.21
CA PRO A 523 15.25 -6.28 8.96
C PRO A 523 16.30 -5.67 8.02
N GLU A 524 17.57 -5.70 8.37
CA GLU A 524 18.67 -5.16 7.55
C GLU A 524 19.11 -6.05 6.37
N ASN A 525 18.59 -7.26 6.21
CA ASN A 525 18.80 -8.05 4.98
C ASN A 525 17.76 -7.72 3.90
N THR A 526 17.60 -6.45 3.55
CA THR A 526 17.13 -6.09 2.21
C THR A 526 18.30 -6.33 1.26
N LEU A 527 18.24 -7.46 0.56
CA LEU A 527 19.17 -7.77 -0.53
C LEU A 527 19.30 -6.56 -1.46
N PRO A 528 20.52 -6.21 -1.90
CA PRO A 528 20.71 -5.18 -2.91
C PRO A 528 19.93 -5.59 -4.16
N PHE A 529 19.19 -4.65 -4.72
CA PHE A 529 18.53 -4.81 -6.02
C PHE A 529 19.61 -5.17 -7.02
N HIS A 530 19.65 -6.41 -7.48
CA HIS A 530 20.50 -6.81 -8.58
C HIS A 530 20.00 -6.09 -9.83
N ASP A 531 20.91 -5.52 -10.61
CA ASP A 531 20.62 -4.80 -11.87
C ASP A 531 19.91 -5.66 -12.93
N THR A 532 19.78 -6.96 -12.69
CA THR A 532 19.05 -7.91 -13.54
C THR A 532 18.01 -8.65 -12.69
N PRO A 533 16.69 -8.50 -12.99
CA PRO A 533 15.65 -9.23 -12.29
C PRO A 533 15.86 -10.74 -12.42
N SER A 534 15.67 -11.50 -11.32
CA SER A 534 15.82 -12.95 -11.31
C SER A 534 14.62 -13.60 -12.01
N LEU A 535 14.72 -13.78 -13.34
CA LEU A 535 13.66 -14.33 -14.15
C LEU A 535 13.66 -15.88 -14.08
N GLN A 536 12.47 -16.44 -13.79
CA GLN A 536 12.26 -17.87 -13.61
C GLN A 536 11.15 -18.39 -14.52
N ASN A 537 11.22 -19.66 -14.90
CA ASN A 537 10.17 -20.32 -15.69
C ASN A 537 8.98 -20.77 -14.84
N THR A 538 9.16 -20.88 -13.51
CA THR A 538 8.12 -21.30 -12.58
C THR A 538 7.64 -20.12 -11.73
N PRO A 539 6.33 -20.02 -11.43
CA PRO A 539 5.82 -18.98 -10.56
C PRO A 539 6.33 -19.15 -9.13
N GLY A 540 6.80 -18.07 -8.52
CA GLY A 540 7.21 -18.09 -7.11
C GLY A 540 6.03 -18.06 -6.14
N ALA A 541 4.90 -17.45 -6.54
CA ALA A 541 3.75 -17.21 -5.67
C ALA A 541 2.42 -17.53 -6.38
N ILE A 542 2.08 -16.81 -7.45
CA ILE A 542 0.83 -16.93 -8.22
C ILE A 542 1.22 -17.03 -9.68
N ASN A 543 0.59 -17.93 -10.46
CA ASN A 543 0.83 -17.96 -11.90
C ASN A 543 0.07 -16.84 -12.63
N ALA A 544 0.52 -16.51 -13.85
CA ALA A 544 -0.01 -15.37 -14.61
C ALA A 544 -1.48 -15.56 -15.02
N GLY A 545 -1.88 -16.78 -15.33
CA GLY A 545 -3.27 -17.11 -15.64
C GLY A 545 -4.19 -16.91 -14.45
N ALA A 546 -3.79 -17.32 -13.26
CA ALA A 546 -4.54 -17.09 -12.02
C ALA A 546 -4.60 -15.60 -11.65
N ALA A 547 -3.49 -14.88 -11.82
CA ALA A 547 -3.44 -13.44 -11.62
C ALA A 547 -4.44 -12.72 -12.53
N TYR A 548 -4.43 -13.06 -13.83
CA TYR A 548 -5.35 -12.49 -14.81
C TYR A 548 -6.81 -12.79 -14.47
N ALA A 549 -7.15 -14.06 -14.21
CA ALA A 549 -8.51 -14.46 -13.85
C ALA A 549 -9.01 -13.74 -12.57
N THR A 550 -8.11 -13.50 -11.61
CA THR A 550 -8.46 -12.76 -10.39
C THR A 550 -8.72 -11.28 -10.67
N LEU A 551 -7.87 -10.63 -11.47
CA LEU A 551 -8.05 -9.23 -11.84
C LEU A 551 -9.33 -9.03 -12.66
N GLU A 552 -9.65 -9.93 -13.59
CA GLU A 552 -10.90 -9.93 -14.35
C GLU A 552 -12.13 -10.08 -13.44
N ALA A 553 -12.13 -11.05 -12.52
CA ALA A 553 -13.23 -11.23 -11.57
C ALA A 553 -13.46 -10.00 -10.67
N LEU A 554 -12.39 -9.27 -10.33
CA LEU A 554 -12.45 -8.06 -9.52
C LEU A 554 -12.95 -6.82 -10.27
N THR A 555 -12.97 -6.82 -11.63
CA THR A 555 -13.59 -5.73 -12.40
C THR A 555 -15.11 -5.80 -12.40
N ASN A 556 -15.66 -7.01 -12.24
CA ASN A 556 -17.08 -7.30 -12.32
C ASN A 556 -17.81 -7.16 -10.97
N LEU A 557 -17.31 -6.31 -10.07
CA LEU A 557 -17.89 -6.13 -8.73
C LEU A 557 -19.37 -5.68 -8.84
N GLN A 558 -20.29 -6.64 -8.77
CA GLN A 558 -21.73 -6.41 -8.81
C GLN A 558 -22.33 -6.68 -7.41
N ARG A 559 -22.81 -5.62 -6.77
CA ARG A 559 -23.67 -5.74 -5.59
C ARG A 559 -25.04 -5.17 -5.93
N PRO A 560 -26.08 -6.02 -6.16
CA PRO A 560 -27.38 -5.57 -6.63
C PRO A 560 -28.01 -4.46 -5.79
N ASP A 561 -27.85 -4.50 -4.47
CA ASP A 561 -28.47 -3.56 -3.54
C ASP A 561 -27.70 -2.23 -3.41
N GLU A 562 -26.52 -2.11 -4.03
CA GLU A 562 -25.65 -0.93 -3.98
C GLU A 562 -25.49 -0.27 -5.36
N LEU A 563 -26.09 -0.83 -6.42
CA LEU A 563 -25.97 -0.34 -7.81
C LEU A 563 -26.38 1.14 -7.97
N GLY A 564 -27.40 1.61 -7.23
CA GLY A 564 -27.82 3.01 -7.26
C GLY A 564 -26.74 4.00 -6.74
N ALA A 565 -25.90 3.56 -5.81
CA ALA A 565 -24.77 4.34 -5.29
C ALA A 565 -23.51 4.19 -6.16
N MET A 566 -23.30 3.00 -6.76
CA MET A 566 -22.13 2.69 -7.57
C MET A 566 -22.11 3.39 -8.93
N ALA A 567 -23.28 3.70 -9.53
CA ALA A 567 -23.35 4.52 -10.74
C ALA A 567 -22.68 5.90 -10.58
N LYS A 568 -22.48 6.36 -9.35
CA LYS A 568 -21.73 7.60 -9.03
C LYS A 568 -20.21 7.40 -8.97
N PHE A 569 -19.71 6.15 -9.00
CA PHE A 569 -18.29 5.83 -8.81
C PHE A 569 -17.63 5.20 -10.06
N THR A 570 -18.22 5.41 -11.24
CA THR A 570 -17.64 4.91 -12.49
C THR A 570 -16.27 5.55 -12.74
N SER A 571 -15.23 4.73 -12.77
CA SER A 571 -13.95 5.08 -13.39
C SER A 571 -14.10 4.99 -14.91
N PRO A 572 -13.49 5.91 -15.69
CA PRO A 572 -13.43 5.77 -17.14
C PRO A 572 -12.62 4.56 -17.61
N ARG A 573 -11.89 3.92 -16.69
CA ARG A 573 -11.04 2.73 -16.94
C ARG A 573 -11.47 1.57 -16.06
N PRO A 574 -11.26 0.31 -16.52
CA PRO A 574 -11.41 -0.86 -15.66
C PRO A 574 -10.49 -0.76 -14.44
N VAL A 575 -11.00 -1.18 -13.28
CA VAL A 575 -10.27 -1.22 -12.02
C VAL A 575 -10.54 -2.56 -11.35
N ALA A 576 -9.50 -3.30 -11.04
CA ALA A 576 -9.61 -4.49 -10.19
C ALA A 576 -9.59 -4.05 -8.73
N TRP A 577 -10.70 -4.22 -8.01
CA TRP A 577 -10.81 -3.74 -6.64
C TRP A 577 -11.66 -4.64 -5.75
N LYS A 578 -11.46 -4.50 -4.44
CA LYS A 578 -12.18 -5.27 -3.43
C LYS A 578 -12.44 -4.42 -2.20
N THR A 579 -13.62 -4.63 -1.61
CA THR A 579 -13.97 -4.04 -0.31
C THR A 579 -13.77 -5.06 0.81
N GLY A 580 -13.43 -4.54 1.98
CA GLY A 580 -13.44 -5.25 3.25
C GLY A 580 -14.36 -4.53 4.25
N THR A 581 -15.05 -5.30 5.07
CA THR A 581 -15.81 -4.81 6.21
C THR A 581 -15.60 -5.80 7.35
N SER A 582 -15.03 -5.35 8.47
CA SER A 582 -14.79 -6.23 9.61
C SER A 582 -16.07 -6.51 10.38
N PHE A 583 -16.06 -7.60 11.15
CA PHE A 583 -17.15 -7.93 12.05
C PHE A 583 -17.36 -6.80 13.09
N GLY A 584 -18.61 -6.44 13.32
CA GLY A 584 -18.96 -5.33 14.22
C GLY A 584 -18.76 -3.93 13.59
N PHE A 585 -18.56 -3.84 12.26
CA PHE A 585 -18.42 -2.55 11.55
C PHE A 585 -17.34 -1.63 12.15
N ARG A 586 -16.16 -2.19 12.42
CA ARG A 586 -15.00 -1.48 12.99
C ARG A 586 -14.06 -0.93 11.95
N ASP A 587 -13.89 -1.67 10.85
CA ASP A 587 -12.97 -1.37 9.77
C ASP A 587 -13.67 -1.45 8.43
N ALA A 588 -13.54 -0.44 7.61
CA ALA A 588 -14.03 -0.42 6.25
C ALA A 588 -12.87 -0.13 5.28
N TRP A 589 -12.75 -0.97 4.26
CA TRP A 589 -11.64 -0.98 3.32
C TRP A 589 -12.11 -0.86 1.87
N ALA A 590 -11.29 -0.23 1.06
CA ALA A 590 -11.30 -0.38 -0.39
C ALA A 590 -9.85 -0.47 -0.88
N SER A 591 -9.51 -1.52 -1.58
CA SER A 591 -8.18 -1.74 -2.13
C SER A 591 -8.27 -2.31 -3.53
N GLY A 592 -7.33 -1.93 -4.40
CA GLY A 592 -7.33 -2.39 -5.78
C GLY A 592 -6.19 -1.82 -6.59
N CYS A 593 -6.16 -2.19 -7.87
CA CYS A 593 -5.12 -1.75 -8.79
C CYS A 593 -5.64 -1.48 -10.21
N THR A 594 -4.88 -0.66 -10.91
CA THR A 594 -4.83 -0.51 -12.36
C THR A 594 -3.47 -1.03 -12.85
N PRO A 595 -3.22 -1.10 -14.16
CA PRO A 595 -1.87 -1.42 -14.65
C PRO A 595 -0.76 -0.46 -14.19
N GLU A 596 -1.11 0.75 -13.73
CA GLU A 596 -0.16 1.80 -13.33
C GLU A 596 -0.01 1.95 -11.83
N TYR A 597 -1.10 1.79 -11.06
CA TYR A 597 -1.13 2.12 -9.62
C TYR A 597 -1.86 1.06 -8.79
N ALA A 598 -1.39 0.87 -7.57
CA ALA A 598 -2.15 0.20 -6.51
C ALA A 598 -2.54 1.23 -5.45
N VAL A 599 -3.81 1.19 -5.02
CA VAL A 599 -4.39 2.11 -4.04
C VAL A 599 -5.06 1.31 -2.94
N THR A 600 -4.85 1.69 -1.69
CA THR A 600 -5.56 1.14 -0.53
C THR A 600 -6.05 2.25 0.35
N VAL A 601 -7.32 2.20 0.72
CA VAL A 601 -8.01 3.13 1.62
C VAL A 601 -8.59 2.35 2.79
N TRP A 602 -8.43 2.89 3.98
CA TRP A 602 -9.09 2.45 5.19
C TRP A 602 -9.86 3.61 5.85
N THR A 603 -11.03 3.31 6.42
CA THR A 603 -11.83 4.24 7.23
C THR A 603 -12.36 3.52 8.45
N GLY A 604 -12.44 4.22 9.58
CA GLY A 604 -12.90 3.65 10.85
C GLY A 604 -12.56 4.55 12.03
N ASN A 605 -12.43 3.94 13.20
CA ASN A 605 -11.97 4.62 14.41
C ASN A 605 -10.66 3.97 14.90
N ALA A 606 -9.67 4.78 15.22
CA ALA A 606 -8.39 4.30 15.78
C ALA A 606 -8.58 3.48 17.07
N SER A 607 -9.61 3.82 17.86
CA SER A 607 -10.03 3.08 19.05
C SER A 607 -10.56 1.67 18.76
N GLY A 608 -10.92 1.35 17.52
CA GLY A 608 -11.61 0.10 17.15
C GLY A 608 -13.11 0.14 17.42
N GLU A 609 -13.68 1.30 17.72
CA GLU A 609 -15.13 1.45 17.91
C GLU A 609 -15.86 1.29 16.58
N GLY A 610 -16.86 0.39 16.55
CA GLY A 610 -17.68 0.15 15.37
C GLY A 610 -18.81 1.17 15.25
N ARG A 611 -19.20 1.45 13.97
CA ARG A 611 -20.33 2.36 13.68
C ARG A 611 -21.25 1.74 12.64
N ALA A 612 -22.55 1.87 12.85
CA ALA A 612 -23.54 1.48 11.86
C ALA A 612 -23.28 2.22 10.54
N GLY A 613 -23.26 1.49 9.41
CA GLY A 613 -22.95 2.05 8.09
C GLY A 613 -21.47 2.16 7.75
N LEU A 614 -20.53 1.81 8.64
CA LEU A 614 -19.12 1.68 8.35
C LEU A 614 -18.86 0.41 7.51
N VAL A 615 -19.24 0.49 6.25
CA VAL A 615 -19.13 -0.59 5.25
C VAL A 615 -18.20 -0.14 4.15
N GLY A 616 -17.34 -1.03 3.66
CA GLY A 616 -16.29 -0.72 2.68
C GLY A 616 -16.81 0.03 1.45
N THR A 617 -17.96 -0.36 0.90
CA THR A 617 -18.60 0.29 -0.26
C THR A 617 -19.08 1.71 0.03
N ARG A 618 -19.56 1.99 1.25
CA ARG A 618 -20.10 3.31 1.63
C ARG A 618 -19.05 4.24 2.21
N ALA A 619 -18.16 3.70 3.03
CA ALA A 619 -17.21 4.51 3.79
C ALA A 619 -15.84 4.64 3.09
N ALA A 620 -15.27 3.59 2.48
CA ALA A 620 -13.93 3.62 1.91
C ALA A 620 -13.91 3.79 0.38
N ALA A 621 -14.84 3.14 -0.36
CA ALA A 621 -14.83 3.16 -1.82
C ALA A 621 -14.98 4.57 -2.44
N PRO A 622 -15.78 5.50 -1.89
CA PRO A 622 -15.85 6.85 -2.45
C PRO A 622 -14.50 7.57 -2.48
N LEU A 623 -13.71 7.45 -1.42
CA LEU A 623 -12.37 8.03 -1.36
C LEU A 623 -11.40 7.31 -2.32
N PHE A 624 -11.47 5.98 -2.37
CA PHE A 624 -10.68 5.16 -3.28
C PHE A 624 -10.85 5.59 -4.74
N PHE A 625 -12.10 5.75 -5.22
CA PHE A 625 -12.35 6.19 -6.59
C PHE A 625 -12.03 7.67 -6.84
N ARG A 626 -12.11 8.53 -5.83
CA ARG A 626 -11.64 9.92 -5.96
C ARG A 626 -10.13 9.98 -6.16
N ILE A 627 -9.36 9.16 -5.44
CA ILE A 627 -7.91 9.03 -5.62
C ILE A 627 -7.58 8.49 -7.01
N LEU A 628 -8.27 7.44 -7.48
CA LEU A 628 -8.06 6.92 -8.83
C LEU A 628 -8.33 7.96 -9.92
N ARG A 629 -9.41 8.73 -9.81
CA ARG A 629 -9.70 9.82 -10.76
C ARG A 629 -8.60 10.89 -10.76
N LEU A 630 -8.04 11.20 -9.59
CA LEU A 630 -6.90 12.11 -9.49
C LEU A 630 -5.68 11.54 -10.23
N LEU A 631 -5.41 10.24 -10.08
CA LEU A 631 -4.30 9.57 -10.76
C LEU A 631 -4.50 9.49 -12.27
N ASP A 632 -5.74 9.32 -12.76
CA ASP A 632 -6.07 9.30 -14.19
C ASP A 632 -5.81 10.63 -14.90
N GLN A 633 -5.87 11.75 -14.17
CA GLN A 633 -5.61 13.10 -14.71
C GLN A 633 -4.11 13.43 -14.81
N ARG A 634 -3.24 12.62 -14.19
CA ARG A 634 -1.79 12.86 -14.23
C ARG A 634 -1.18 12.42 -15.57
N PRO A 635 -0.32 13.23 -16.19
CA PRO A 635 0.42 12.82 -17.37
C PRO A 635 1.27 11.61 -17.01
N THR A 636 1.11 10.51 -17.74
CA THR A 636 1.94 9.32 -17.56
C THR A 636 3.35 9.62 -18.05
N THR A 637 4.32 9.65 -17.15
CA THR A 637 5.76 9.89 -17.42
C THR A 637 6.43 8.78 -18.25
N HIS A 638 5.66 7.87 -18.84
CA HIS A 638 6.17 6.66 -19.48
C HIS A 638 6.58 6.80 -20.97
N ASN A 639 6.53 7.98 -21.59
CA ASN A 639 6.91 8.12 -23.00
C ASN A 639 8.39 8.49 -23.24
N SER A 640 9.22 8.67 -22.21
CA SER A 640 10.62 9.06 -22.42
C SER A 640 11.64 7.92 -22.54
N TYR A 641 11.28 6.67 -22.14
CA TYR A 641 12.23 5.54 -22.19
C TYR A 641 12.04 4.58 -23.38
N ALA A 642 10.89 4.64 -24.06
CA ALA A 642 10.63 3.73 -25.21
C ALA A 642 11.13 4.27 -26.56
N SER A 643 11.51 5.54 -26.65
CA SER A 643 11.90 6.18 -27.93
C SER A 643 13.41 6.20 -28.19
N GLN A 644 14.26 5.72 -27.27
CA GLN A 644 15.72 5.78 -27.44
C GLN A 644 16.40 4.47 -27.86
N ASN A 645 15.67 3.34 -27.94
CA ASN A 645 16.26 2.04 -28.29
C ASN A 645 15.45 1.24 -29.32
N GLN A 646 14.86 1.90 -30.33
CA GLN A 646 14.45 1.20 -31.54
C GLN A 646 15.45 1.50 -32.64
N PRO A 647 16.11 0.47 -33.25
CA PRO A 647 16.84 0.68 -34.50
C PRO A 647 15.85 1.09 -35.59
N ALA A 648 16.23 2.06 -36.39
CA ALA A 648 15.43 2.58 -37.49
C ALA A 648 14.94 1.47 -38.42
N PRO A 649 13.68 1.51 -38.90
CA PRO A 649 13.22 0.55 -39.91
C PRO A 649 14.05 0.69 -41.16
N GLN A 650 14.62 -0.41 -41.65
CA GLN A 650 15.22 -0.47 -42.99
C GLN A 650 14.09 -0.32 -44.01
N GLU A 651 14.18 0.71 -44.85
CA GLU A 651 13.38 0.88 -46.05
C GLU A 651 13.66 -0.30 -46.99
N TYR A 652 12.65 -1.15 -47.17
CA TYR A 652 12.62 -2.07 -48.33
C TYR A 652 12.11 -1.28 -49.52
N GLN A 653 12.99 -1.07 -50.49
CA GLN A 653 12.61 -0.62 -51.83
C GLN A 653 12.02 -1.80 -52.60
N ASP A 654 10.71 -1.79 -52.80
CA ASP A 654 10.07 -2.69 -53.77
C ASP A 654 9.85 -1.94 -55.08
N GLY A 655 10.37 -2.58 -56.10
CA GLY A 655 10.35 -2.13 -57.49
C GLY A 655 8.95 -2.20 -58.12
N GLN A 656 8.77 -1.29 -59.00
CA GLN A 656 7.65 -1.09 -59.92
C GLN A 656 7.35 -2.32 -60.76
N HIS A 657 6.05 -2.67 -60.89
CA HIS A 657 5.46 -3.14 -62.16
C HIS A 657 3.97 -2.87 -62.15
N GLU A 658 3.54 -1.95 -62.99
CA GLU A 658 2.19 -1.89 -63.55
C GLU A 658 2.02 -2.95 -64.64
N PRO A 659 0.79 -3.42 -64.93
CA PRO A 659 0.20 -3.06 -66.20
C PRO A 659 -1.31 -2.76 -66.17
N ASP A 660 -1.63 -1.88 -67.11
CA ASP A 660 -2.87 -1.45 -67.73
C ASP A 660 -4.05 -2.42 -67.85
N GLY A 661 -5.28 -1.84 -67.88
CA GLY A 661 -6.41 -2.42 -68.62
C GLY A 661 -7.84 -2.10 -68.17
N GLN A 662 -8.31 -0.96 -68.58
CA GLN A 662 -9.63 -0.65 -69.21
C GLN A 662 -10.95 -1.34 -68.78
N ASP A 663 -11.92 -0.45 -68.42
CA ASP A 663 -13.23 -0.25 -69.03
C ASP A 663 -14.44 -1.10 -68.61
N GLY A 664 -15.52 -0.43 -68.33
CA GLY A 664 -16.86 -1.06 -68.35
C GLY A 664 -17.91 -0.42 -67.45
N ARG A 665 -18.53 0.68 -67.95
CA ARG A 665 -19.80 1.25 -67.43
C ARG A 665 -20.92 0.20 -67.35
N ASN A 666 -21.86 0.25 -66.39
CA ASN A 666 -23.25 0.53 -66.65
C ASN A 666 -24.09 0.70 -65.40
N ARG A 667 -25.05 1.59 -65.60
CA ARG A 667 -26.19 2.02 -64.78
C ARG A 667 -27.27 0.95 -64.69
N TYR A 668 -28.12 1.07 -63.67
CA TYR A 668 -29.61 1.06 -63.53
C TYR A 668 -30.03 0.29 -62.27
N ASP A 669 -30.65 0.96 -61.46
CA ASP A 669 -32.03 1.26 -61.01
C ASP A 669 -32.69 0.26 -60.08
N LYS A 670 -33.15 0.88 -58.97
CA LYS A 670 -34.29 0.63 -58.10
C LYS A 670 -35.07 -0.66 -58.14
N GLN A 671 -35.29 -1.32 -57.02
CA GLN A 671 -36.57 -1.31 -56.24
C GLN A 671 -36.53 -2.33 -55.10
N ASP A 672 -37.09 -1.83 -53.98
CA ASP A 672 -37.66 -2.43 -52.79
C ASP A 672 -37.86 -3.94 -52.71
N THR A 673 -37.42 -4.59 -51.56
CA THR A 673 -38.35 -5.15 -50.57
C THR A 673 -37.62 -5.92 -49.47
N GLN A 674 -37.93 -5.54 -48.25
CA GLN A 674 -38.02 -6.32 -46.97
C GLN A 674 -37.01 -7.45 -46.66
N GLY A 675 -36.22 -7.21 -45.61
CA GLY A 675 -36.20 -8.10 -44.45
C GLY A 675 -35.17 -9.23 -44.42
N SER A 676 -33.94 -8.94 -44.03
CA SER A 676 -33.15 -9.83 -43.18
C SER A 676 -31.95 -9.04 -42.61
N HIS A 677 -31.82 -9.04 -41.29
CA HIS A 677 -30.71 -8.38 -40.62
C HIS A 677 -29.37 -9.10 -40.92
N ALA A 678 -28.64 -8.59 -41.91
CA ALA A 678 -27.21 -8.86 -42.08
C ALA A 678 -26.48 -7.80 -41.27
N VAL A 679 -25.69 -8.26 -40.28
CA VAL A 679 -24.76 -7.44 -39.56
C VAL A 679 -23.72 -6.96 -40.57
N GLN A 680 -23.78 -5.70 -40.97
CA GLN A 680 -22.74 -5.02 -41.71
C GLN A 680 -21.55 -4.82 -40.76
N THR A 681 -20.44 -5.47 -41.03
CA THR A 681 -19.14 -5.10 -40.54
C THR A 681 -18.77 -3.74 -41.11
N ILE A 682 -18.97 -2.70 -40.35
CA ILE A 682 -18.48 -1.35 -40.70
C ILE A 682 -16.99 -1.37 -40.34
N ASP A 683 -16.12 -1.29 -41.34
CA ASP A 683 -14.72 -0.94 -41.15
C ASP A 683 -14.64 0.47 -40.52
N HIS A 684 -14.53 0.50 -39.22
CA HIS A 684 -14.18 1.73 -38.50
C HIS A 684 -12.69 1.99 -38.65
N PRO A 685 -12.29 3.25 -38.95
CA PRO A 685 -10.89 3.63 -38.94
C PRO A 685 -10.32 3.32 -37.55
N THR A 686 -9.12 2.78 -37.55
CA THR A 686 -8.33 2.35 -36.39
C THR A 686 -8.45 3.34 -35.24
N GLN A 687 -9.37 3.07 -34.31
CA GLN A 687 -9.33 3.73 -33.01
C GLN A 687 -8.02 3.34 -32.30
N PRO A 688 -7.35 4.29 -31.64
CA PRO A 688 -6.21 3.95 -30.82
C PRO A 688 -6.64 2.85 -29.82
N PRO A 689 -5.75 1.89 -29.48
CA PRO A 689 -6.09 0.79 -28.62
C PRO A 689 -6.73 1.32 -27.33
N PRO A 690 -7.78 0.63 -26.82
CA PRO A 690 -8.47 1.08 -25.63
C PRO A 690 -7.47 1.27 -24.49
N PRO A 691 -7.60 2.31 -23.69
CA PRO A 691 -6.61 2.63 -22.71
C PRO A 691 -6.46 1.50 -21.69
N ARG A 692 -5.37 0.81 -21.78
CA ARG A 692 -4.56 0.21 -20.74
C ARG A 692 -5.32 -0.62 -19.71
N TRP A 693 -5.76 -1.80 -20.11
CA TRP A 693 -6.04 -2.90 -19.22
C TRP A 693 -4.96 -3.98 -19.34
N PHE A 694 -4.92 -4.91 -18.41
CA PHE A 694 -4.01 -6.04 -18.44
C PHE A 694 -4.27 -6.92 -19.66
N GLN A 695 -3.21 -7.34 -20.34
CA GLN A 695 -3.32 -8.23 -21.48
C GLN A 695 -3.39 -9.69 -21.02
N PRO A 696 -4.22 -10.55 -21.65
CA PRO A 696 -4.23 -11.97 -21.33
C PRO A 696 -2.86 -12.63 -21.46
N PRO A 697 -2.43 -13.44 -20.49
CA PRO A 697 -1.14 -14.14 -20.51
C PRO A 697 -1.28 -15.44 -21.31
N TYR A 698 -1.41 -15.36 -22.66
CA TYR A 698 -1.72 -16.49 -23.53
C TYR A 698 -0.78 -17.68 -23.34
N ASP A 699 0.49 -17.48 -22.97
CA ASP A 699 1.44 -18.55 -22.70
C ASP A 699 1.15 -19.34 -21.43
N ASP A 700 0.33 -18.80 -20.52
CA ASP A 700 -0.12 -19.45 -19.29
C ASP A 700 -1.63 -19.76 -19.32
N LEU A 701 -2.29 -19.59 -20.46
CA LEU A 701 -3.66 -19.98 -20.71
C LEU A 701 -3.71 -21.17 -21.67
N VAL A 702 -4.67 -22.06 -21.48
CA VAL A 702 -4.96 -23.17 -22.38
C VAL A 702 -6.43 -23.17 -22.73
N THR A 703 -6.75 -23.63 -23.93
CA THR A 703 -8.14 -23.86 -24.34
C THR A 703 -8.56 -25.26 -23.88
N SER A 704 -9.56 -25.35 -23.03
CA SER A 704 -10.07 -26.62 -22.52
C SER A 704 -11.58 -26.65 -22.56
N PRO A 705 -12.20 -27.84 -22.78
CA PRO A 705 -13.64 -27.97 -22.67
C PRO A 705 -14.06 -27.86 -21.22
N THR A 706 -14.91 -26.86 -20.94
CA THR A 706 -15.52 -26.67 -19.62
C THR A 706 -17.02 -26.90 -19.67
N CYS A 707 -17.58 -27.43 -18.60
CA CYS A 707 -19.02 -27.65 -18.47
C CYS A 707 -19.75 -26.31 -18.40
N LYS A 708 -20.75 -26.11 -19.27
CA LYS A 708 -21.54 -24.85 -19.35
C LYS A 708 -22.23 -24.46 -18.05
N LEU A 709 -22.64 -25.45 -17.23
CA LEU A 709 -23.42 -25.20 -16.03
C LEU A 709 -22.58 -25.18 -14.76
N SER A 710 -21.56 -26.05 -14.66
CA SER A 710 -20.76 -26.15 -13.43
C SER A 710 -19.43 -25.40 -13.48
N GLY A 711 -18.97 -25.01 -14.68
CA GLY A 711 -17.64 -24.39 -14.84
C GLY A 711 -16.44 -25.29 -14.60
N ASN A 712 -16.65 -26.58 -14.21
CA ASN A 712 -15.59 -27.58 -14.08
C ASN A 712 -15.09 -28.05 -15.47
N LEU A 713 -13.99 -28.76 -15.55
CA LEU A 713 -13.62 -29.48 -16.77
C LEU A 713 -14.78 -30.38 -17.21
N ALA A 714 -15.08 -30.40 -18.51
CA ALA A 714 -16.22 -31.16 -19.01
C ALA A 714 -15.96 -32.67 -18.91
N SER A 715 -16.95 -33.41 -18.41
CA SER A 715 -17.02 -34.85 -18.61
C SER A 715 -17.52 -35.18 -20.03
N PRO A 716 -17.36 -36.42 -20.51
CA PRO A 716 -17.88 -36.80 -21.85
C PRO A 716 -19.36 -36.58 -22.07
N VAL A 717 -20.12 -36.49 -20.99
CA VAL A 717 -21.57 -36.27 -21.01
C VAL A 717 -21.99 -34.83 -20.75
N CYS A 718 -21.05 -33.91 -20.57
CA CYS A 718 -21.37 -32.51 -20.31
C CYS A 718 -21.70 -31.73 -21.59
N PRO A 719 -22.68 -30.81 -21.58
CA PRO A 719 -22.69 -29.72 -22.53
C PRO A 719 -21.47 -28.84 -22.26
N ALA A 720 -20.50 -28.85 -23.18
CA ALA A 720 -19.22 -28.19 -23.00
C ALA A 720 -19.09 -26.93 -23.88
N ASP A 721 -18.36 -25.95 -23.41
CA ASP A 721 -17.83 -24.84 -24.17
C ASP A 721 -16.30 -24.86 -24.13
N SER A 722 -15.67 -24.47 -25.23
CA SER A 722 -14.23 -24.21 -25.22
C SER A 722 -13.95 -22.89 -24.50
N SER A 723 -13.23 -22.96 -23.37
CA SER A 723 -12.90 -21.80 -22.56
C SER A 723 -11.39 -21.67 -22.37
N TYR A 724 -10.90 -20.43 -22.31
CA TYR A 724 -9.53 -20.18 -21.87
C TYR A 724 -9.47 -20.31 -20.33
N ILE A 725 -8.68 -21.26 -19.86
CA ILE A 725 -8.42 -21.46 -18.45
C ILE A 725 -6.92 -21.31 -18.16
N PRO A 726 -6.50 -20.92 -16.94
CA PRO A 726 -5.11 -20.99 -16.55
C PRO A 726 -4.55 -22.42 -16.75
N ARG A 727 -3.33 -22.55 -17.22
CA ARG A 727 -2.69 -23.86 -17.47
C ARG A 727 -2.72 -24.78 -16.25
N SER A 728 -2.62 -24.23 -15.04
CA SER A 728 -2.79 -24.98 -13.78
C SER A 728 -4.16 -25.67 -13.69
N GLY A 729 -5.18 -25.11 -14.31
CA GLY A 729 -6.56 -25.59 -14.29
C GLY A 729 -6.76 -26.93 -15.03
N GLU A 730 -5.79 -27.41 -15.84
CA GLU A 730 -5.83 -28.75 -16.42
C GLU A 730 -5.85 -29.86 -15.37
N ARG A 731 -5.45 -29.53 -14.13
CA ARG A 731 -5.46 -30.46 -12.98
C ARG A 731 -6.76 -30.39 -12.17
N ALA A 732 -7.67 -29.47 -12.52
CA ALA A 732 -8.92 -29.28 -11.80
C ALA A 732 -9.87 -30.47 -11.95
N GLY A 733 -10.87 -30.53 -11.09
CA GLY A 733 -11.85 -31.60 -11.10
C GLY A 733 -12.73 -31.60 -12.36
N VAL A 734 -13.02 -32.80 -12.88
CA VAL A 734 -13.99 -33.01 -13.94
C VAL A 734 -15.41 -32.88 -13.37
N CYS A 735 -16.35 -32.37 -14.14
CA CYS A 735 -17.76 -32.19 -13.74
C CYS A 735 -18.40 -33.53 -13.32
N THR A 736 -18.88 -33.58 -12.10
CA THR A 736 -19.59 -34.72 -11.52
C THR A 736 -21.12 -34.47 -11.44
N TYR A 737 -21.57 -33.27 -11.84
CA TYR A 737 -23.00 -32.91 -11.76
C TYR A 737 -23.84 -33.39 -12.93
N HIS A 738 -23.22 -33.71 -14.07
CA HIS A 738 -23.91 -34.25 -15.22
C HIS A 738 -23.84 -35.77 -15.22
N THR A 739 -24.96 -36.40 -15.35
CA THR A 739 -25.13 -37.84 -15.50
C THR A 739 -26.06 -38.14 -16.68
N GLN A 740 -25.74 -39.18 -17.43
CA GLN A 740 -26.68 -39.70 -18.43
C GLN A 740 -27.60 -40.72 -17.75
N VAL A 741 -28.87 -40.47 -17.79
CA VAL A 741 -29.92 -41.36 -17.28
C VAL A 741 -30.82 -41.78 -18.43
N TYR A 742 -31.58 -42.86 -18.26
CA TYR A 742 -32.63 -43.23 -19.22
C TYR A 742 -33.96 -42.82 -18.62
N VAL A 743 -34.90 -42.37 -19.48
CA VAL A 743 -36.24 -41.93 -19.10
C VAL A 743 -37.28 -42.62 -19.96
N THR A 744 -38.48 -42.76 -19.42
CA THR A 744 -39.66 -43.28 -20.16
C THR A 744 -39.95 -42.43 -21.38
N GLY A 745 -40.71 -42.95 -22.37
CA GLY A 745 -41.12 -42.23 -23.55
C GLY A 745 -41.89 -40.95 -23.24
N ALA A 746 -42.69 -40.93 -22.18
CA ALA A 746 -43.39 -39.75 -21.67
C ALA A 746 -42.48 -38.78 -20.89
N ARG A 747 -41.25 -39.17 -20.58
CA ARG A 747 -40.25 -38.44 -19.73
C ARG A 747 -40.76 -38.15 -18.34
N ASP A 748 -41.57 -39.06 -17.77
CA ASP A 748 -42.10 -38.89 -16.41
C ASP A 748 -41.27 -39.59 -15.36
N TYR A 749 -40.55 -40.67 -15.74
CA TYR A 749 -39.76 -41.50 -14.84
C TYR A 749 -38.38 -41.81 -15.39
N ARG A 750 -37.39 -41.92 -14.48
CA ARG A 750 -36.08 -42.56 -14.76
C ARG A 750 -36.26 -44.07 -14.78
N VAL A 751 -35.55 -44.73 -15.64
CA VAL A 751 -35.57 -46.17 -15.78
C VAL A 751 -34.15 -46.76 -15.83
N MET A 752 -34.02 -48.04 -15.53
CA MET A 752 -32.75 -48.79 -15.60
C MET A 752 -32.93 -49.94 -16.61
N ASN A 753 -31.83 -50.60 -16.99
CA ASN A 753 -31.84 -51.65 -17.98
C ASN A 753 -32.73 -52.87 -17.58
N ASP A 754 -32.91 -53.10 -16.28
CA ASP A 754 -33.68 -54.22 -15.70
C ASP A 754 -35.18 -53.92 -15.62
N CYS A 755 -35.60 -52.67 -15.74
CA CYS A 755 -36.96 -52.23 -15.61
C CYS A 755 -37.38 -51.25 -16.73
N SER A 756 -36.67 -51.24 -17.87
CA SER A 756 -36.95 -50.31 -18.94
C SER A 756 -38.18 -50.71 -19.74
N PRO A 757 -39.30 -49.98 -19.70
CA PRO A 757 -40.41 -50.17 -20.63
C PRO A 757 -39.97 -49.83 -22.05
N ASP A 758 -40.63 -50.38 -23.04
CA ASP A 758 -40.36 -50.05 -24.44
C ASP A 758 -40.35 -48.55 -24.69
N GLY A 759 -39.29 -48.07 -25.34
CA GLY A 759 -39.10 -46.65 -25.69
C GLY A 759 -38.34 -45.78 -24.71
N ALA A 760 -37.49 -46.36 -23.86
CA ALA A 760 -36.58 -45.57 -23.01
C ALA A 760 -35.57 -44.79 -23.84
N HIS A 761 -35.35 -43.52 -23.50
CA HIS A 761 -34.47 -42.62 -24.19
C HIS A 761 -33.35 -42.11 -23.27
N PRO A 762 -32.12 -41.93 -23.76
CA PRO A 762 -31.07 -41.28 -22.98
C PRO A 762 -31.45 -39.81 -22.71
N HIS A 763 -31.29 -39.41 -21.47
CA HIS A 763 -31.52 -38.05 -21.01
C HIS A 763 -30.32 -37.57 -20.21
N LEU A 764 -29.87 -36.35 -20.51
CA LEU A 764 -28.78 -35.71 -19.79
C LEU A 764 -29.32 -34.90 -18.61
N GLN A 765 -28.93 -35.25 -17.41
CA GLN A 765 -29.42 -34.65 -16.19
C GLN A 765 -28.33 -33.91 -15.46
N PHE A 766 -28.59 -32.66 -15.10
CA PHE A 766 -27.73 -31.84 -14.21
C PHE A 766 -28.28 -31.91 -12.79
N THR A 767 -27.54 -32.51 -11.88
CA THR A 767 -28.00 -32.75 -10.51
C THR A 767 -27.05 -32.16 -9.49
N LEU A 768 -27.52 -31.20 -8.70
CA LEU A 768 -26.84 -30.66 -7.54
C LEU A 768 -27.17 -31.49 -6.29
N PRO A 769 -26.26 -31.49 -5.26
CA PRO A 769 -26.59 -32.06 -3.95
C PRO A 769 -27.90 -31.49 -3.39
N PRO A 770 -28.73 -32.28 -2.66
CA PRO A 770 -30.11 -31.88 -2.30
C PRO A 770 -30.23 -30.50 -1.68
N ARG A 771 -29.30 -30.13 -0.76
CA ARG A 771 -29.30 -28.83 -0.10
C ARG A 771 -28.93 -27.68 -1.05
N GLN A 772 -28.00 -27.92 -1.98
CA GLN A 772 -27.69 -26.93 -3.02
C GLN A 772 -28.84 -26.77 -3.99
N ALA A 773 -29.42 -27.87 -4.45
CA ALA A 773 -30.57 -27.91 -5.36
C ALA A 773 -31.77 -27.14 -4.80
N HIS A 774 -32.07 -27.28 -3.50
CA HIS A 774 -33.15 -26.58 -2.81
C HIS A 774 -33.06 -25.05 -2.96
N TYR A 775 -31.90 -24.44 -2.73
CA TYR A 775 -31.72 -22.99 -2.87
C TYR A 775 -31.52 -22.58 -4.34
N TYR A 776 -30.85 -23.41 -5.15
CA TYR A 776 -30.56 -23.13 -6.55
C TYR A 776 -31.83 -23.04 -7.41
N ALA A 777 -32.77 -24.00 -7.24
CA ALA A 777 -34.00 -24.04 -7.95
C ALA A 777 -34.87 -22.79 -7.77
N ARG A 778 -34.84 -22.18 -6.59
CA ARG A 778 -35.58 -20.94 -6.28
C ARG A 778 -35.09 -19.72 -7.08
N ARG A 779 -33.84 -19.77 -7.58
CA ARG A 779 -33.21 -18.65 -8.33
C ARG A 779 -33.09 -18.93 -9.83
N HIS A 780 -33.05 -20.21 -10.20
CA HIS A 780 -32.81 -20.65 -11.56
C HIS A 780 -34.03 -21.43 -12.10
N ALA A 781 -34.99 -20.74 -12.74
CA ALA A 781 -36.20 -21.33 -13.27
C ALA A 781 -35.95 -22.43 -14.30
N TYR A 782 -34.76 -22.46 -14.92
CA TYR A 782 -34.38 -23.53 -15.87
C TYR A 782 -33.89 -24.81 -15.19
N TYR A 783 -33.53 -24.77 -13.87
CA TYR A 783 -33.10 -25.95 -13.16
C TYR A 783 -34.26 -26.94 -13.01
N ARG A 784 -34.01 -28.16 -13.45
CA ARG A 784 -34.96 -29.25 -13.31
C ARG A 784 -34.40 -30.24 -12.30
N ARG A 785 -35.21 -30.56 -11.31
CA ARG A 785 -34.90 -31.60 -10.34
C ARG A 785 -34.91 -32.97 -11.00
N PRO A 786 -34.15 -33.98 -10.47
CA PRO A 786 -34.22 -35.33 -10.98
C PRO A 786 -35.65 -35.87 -11.01
N LEU A 787 -36.00 -36.54 -12.12
CA LEU A 787 -37.27 -37.26 -12.22
C LEU A 787 -37.31 -38.42 -11.21
N PRO A 788 -38.50 -38.83 -10.73
CA PRO A 788 -38.58 -40.02 -9.88
C PRO A 788 -38.19 -41.27 -10.66
N TRP A 789 -37.79 -42.31 -9.94
CA TRP A 789 -37.57 -43.61 -10.54
C TRP A 789 -38.93 -44.27 -10.88
N HIS A 790 -38.97 -45.08 -11.95
CA HIS A 790 -40.15 -45.85 -12.29
C HIS A 790 -40.46 -46.83 -11.15
N PRO A 791 -41.75 -46.98 -10.76
CA PRO A 791 -42.11 -47.84 -9.59
C PRO A 791 -41.63 -49.30 -9.66
N ASP A 792 -41.50 -49.84 -10.86
CA ASP A 792 -41.07 -51.21 -11.09
C ASP A 792 -39.54 -51.39 -11.09
N CYS A 793 -38.76 -50.32 -10.96
CA CYS A 793 -37.33 -50.39 -10.93
C CYS A 793 -36.79 -50.62 -9.51
N ASN A 794 -35.74 -51.49 -9.38
CA ASN A 794 -34.94 -51.56 -8.16
C ASN A 794 -34.13 -50.27 -8.05
N THR A 795 -34.58 -49.33 -7.20
CA THR A 795 -33.96 -48.02 -7.07
C THR A 795 -32.55 -48.08 -6.49
N PRO A 796 -31.54 -47.47 -7.14
CA PRO A 796 -30.20 -47.31 -6.52
C PRO A 796 -30.34 -46.47 -5.26
N VAL A 797 -29.47 -46.73 -4.27
CA VAL A 797 -29.39 -45.93 -3.03
C VAL A 797 -28.84 -44.53 -3.37
N GLU A 798 -29.69 -43.62 -3.74
CA GLU A 798 -29.35 -42.23 -3.99
C GLU A 798 -29.50 -41.41 -2.70
N LYS A 799 -28.66 -40.41 -2.50
CA LYS A 799 -28.85 -39.43 -1.42
C LYS A 799 -29.90 -38.42 -1.81
N THR A 800 -31.18 -38.77 -1.64
CA THR A 800 -32.32 -37.91 -1.97
C THR A 800 -32.54 -36.80 -0.96
N MET A 801 -32.09 -36.98 0.27
CA MET A 801 -32.31 -36.07 1.40
C MET A 801 -31.03 -35.54 2.01
N GLN A 802 -31.09 -34.31 2.51
CA GLN A 802 -30.03 -33.74 3.31
C GLN A 802 -30.58 -32.73 4.32
N PHE A 803 -30.17 -32.83 5.62
CA PHE A 803 -30.55 -31.83 6.60
C PHE A 803 -30.00 -30.45 6.21
N ILE A 804 -30.85 -29.45 6.19
CA ILE A 804 -30.48 -28.06 6.18
C ILE A 804 -30.09 -27.63 7.61
N TYR A 805 -30.94 -28.01 8.60
CA TYR A 805 -30.66 -27.85 10.02
C TYR A 805 -31.31 -28.96 10.85
N PRO A 806 -30.59 -29.50 11.84
CA PRO A 806 -29.17 -29.28 12.22
C PRO A 806 -28.20 -29.85 11.16
N TYR A 807 -27.14 -29.10 10.88
CA TYR A 807 -26.19 -29.42 9.79
C TYR A 807 -25.43 -30.74 10.00
N ARG A 808 -25.18 -31.12 11.26
CA ARG A 808 -24.40 -32.31 11.64
C ARG A 808 -24.83 -32.83 13.02
N ASN A 809 -24.31 -33.99 13.38
CA ASN A 809 -24.41 -34.48 14.76
C ASN A 809 -23.66 -33.55 15.72
N GLY A 810 -24.14 -33.39 16.95
CA GLY A 810 -23.48 -32.61 18.00
C GLY A 810 -24.41 -31.66 18.74
N ASN A 811 -23.83 -30.72 19.44
CA ASN A 811 -24.55 -29.79 20.31
C ASN A 811 -25.34 -28.75 19.48
N VAL A 812 -26.58 -28.57 19.88
CA VAL A 812 -27.51 -27.57 19.33
C VAL A 812 -28.06 -26.77 20.50
N GLN A 813 -27.87 -25.44 20.47
CA GLN A 813 -28.41 -24.55 21.47
C GLN A 813 -29.73 -23.97 21.00
N ARG A 814 -30.74 -23.95 21.90
CA ARG A 814 -32.01 -23.28 21.61
C ARG A 814 -31.85 -21.75 21.70
N SER A 815 -32.47 -21.05 20.79
CA SER A 815 -32.62 -19.59 20.86
C SER A 815 -33.63 -19.21 21.97
N ARG A 816 -33.45 -17.98 22.49
CA ARG A 816 -34.41 -17.37 23.36
C ARG A 816 -35.03 -16.16 22.68
N ASN A 817 -36.31 -15.98 22.86
CA ASN A 817 -36.97 -14.78 22.37
C ASN A 817 -36.58 -13.56 23.25
N TRP A 818 -37.00 -12.37 22.82
CA TRP A 818 -36.70 -11.13 23.53
C TRP A 818 -37.29 -11.05 24.98
N GLN A 819 -38.23 -11.97 25.34
CA GLN A 819 -38.79 -12.13 26.69
C GLN A 819 -37.96 -13.14 27.54
N GLY A 820 -36.94 -13.77 26.95
CA GLY A 820 -36.09 -14.75 27.61
C GLY A 820 -36.62 -16.20 27.57
N GLU A 821 -37.75 -16.42 26.92
CA GLU A 821 -38.36 -17.77 26.79
C GLU A 821 -37.65 -18.58 25.70
N LEU A 822 -37.53 -19.88 25.93
CA LEU A 822 -36.91 -20.79 24.94
C LEU A 822 -37.81 -20.94 23.71
N GLU A 823 -37.23 -20.74 22.54
CA GLU A 823 -37.92 -20.98 21.28
C GLU A 823 -37.84 -22.47 20.87
N PRO A 824 -38.85 -23.00 20.18
CA PRO A 824 -38.80 -24.35 19.63
C PRO A 824 -37.58 -24.52 18.70
N LEU A 825 -36.98 -25.70 18.71
CA LEU A 825 -35.95 -26.08 17.75
C LEU A 825 -36.56 -26.22 16.36
N ILE A 826 -36.20 -25.38 15.42
CA ILE A 826 -36.62 -25.54 14.02
C ILE A 826 -35.68 -26.56 13.33
N VAL A 827 -36.18 -27.66 12.87
CA VAL A 827 -35.46 -28.62 12.04
C VAL A 827 -35.90 -28.48 10.58
N GLU A 828 -34.95 -28.57 9.64
CA GLU A 828 -35.21 -28.36 8.23
C GLU A 828 -34.40 -29.36 7.39
N LEU A 829 -35.02 -29.86 6.33
CA LEU A 829 -34.44 -30.85 5.42
C LEU A 829 -34.72 -30.45 3.96
N ALA A 830 -33.72 -30.63 3.11
CA ALA A 830 -33.88 -30.55 1.66
C ALA A 830 -34.12 -31.94 1.08
N HIS A 831 -35.11 -32.08 0.21
CA HIS A 831 -35.35 -33.25 -0.59
C HIS A 831 -35.20 -32.97 -2.08
N GLN A 832 -34.69 -33.90 -2.89
CA GLN A 832 -34.53 -33.73 -4.33
C GLN A 832 -35.89 -33.71 -5.06
N ASN A 833 -36.83 -34.50 -4.62
CA ASN A 833 -38.22 -34.48 -5.12
C ASN A 833 -39.06 -33.53 -4.27
N GLU A 834 -39.72 -32.53 -4.89
CA GLU A 834 -40.61 -31.58 -4.19
C GLU A 834 -41.86 -32.20 -3.63
N ASP A 835 -42.39 -33.24 -4.31
CA ASP A 835 -43.64 -33.89 -3.95
C ASP A 835 -43.44 -35.03 -2.92
N ALA A 836 -42.20 -35.33 -2.52
CA ALA A 836 -41.91 -36.37 -1.56
C ALA A 836 -42.58 -36.08 -0.21
N GLU A 837 -43.03 -37.13 0.46
CA GLU A 837 -43.49 -37.08 1.84
C GLU A 837 -42.34 -37.49 2.77
N VAL A 838 -42.04 -36.66 3.76
CA VAL A 838 -41.02 -36.96 4.75
C VAL A 838 -41.67 -37.17 6.11
N HIS A 839 -41.48 -38.36 6.66
CA HIS A 839 -41.90 -38.77 7.98
C HIS A 839 -40.84 -38.51 9.01
N TRP A 840 -41.15 -37.68 9.96
CA TRP A 840 -40.21 -37.28 11.01
C TRP A 840 -40.39 -38.14 12.27
N HIS A 841 -39.29 -38.60 12.85
CA HIS A 841 -39.23 -39.34 14.08
C HIS A 841 -38.20 -38.72 15.03
N LEU A 842 -38.50 -38.71 16.31
CA LEU A 842 -37.58 -38.31 17.40
C LEU A 842 -37.49 -39.49 18.37
N ASP A 843 -36.25 -39.94 18.62
CA ASP A 843 -35.96 -41.06 19.53
C ASP A 843 -36.77 -42.34 19.22
N GLY A 844 -37.04 -42.56 17.93
CA GLY A 844 -37.85 -43.65 17.39
C GLY A 844 -39.36 -43.44 17.37
N GLN A 845 -39.86 -42.33 17.96
CA GLN A 845 -41.26 -42.03 17.97
C GLN A 845 -41.62 -41.14 16.75
N TYR A 846 -42.69 -41.48 16.04
CA TYR A 846 -43.22 -40.68 14.93
C TYR A 846 -43.77 -39.35 15.45
N LEU A 847 -43.36 -38.27 14.77
CA LEU A 847 -43.83 -36.91 15.09
C LEU A 847 -44.85 -36.39 14.09
N LYS A 848 -44.47 -36.32 12.83
CA LYS A 848 -45.27 -35.69 11.79
C LYS A 848 -44.74 -36.03 10.39
N THR A 849 -45.65 -35.95 9.38
CA THR A 849 -45.26 -35.97 7.98
C THR A 849 -45.33 -34.57 7.40
N THR A 850 -44.32 -34.24 6.58
CA THR A 850 -44.24 -32.97 5.88
C THR A 850 -44.16 -33.21 4.37
N LYS A 851 -44.74 -32.29 3.58
CA LYS A 851 -44.75 -32.30 2.11
C LYS A 851 -44.47 -30.91 1.60
N LEU A 852 -43.75 -30.74 0.51
CA LEU A 852 -43.29 -29.49 -0.10
C LEU A 852 -42.28 -28.72 0.77
N PHE A 853 -42.59 -28.46 2.02
CA PHE A 853 -41.72 -27.77 2.99
C PHE A 853 -41.41 -28.70 4.15
N HIS A 854 -40.19 -29.29 4.11
CA HIS A 854 -39.73 -30.23 5.15
C HIS A 854 -39.12 -29.47 6.32
N GLN A 855 -39.95 -28.72 7.05
CA GLN A 855 -39.59 -27.93 8.23
C GLN A 855 -40.56 -28.31 9.37
N LEU A 856 -39.97 -28.47 10.58
CA LEU A 856 -40.73 -28.82 11.78
C LEU A 856 -40.16 -28.05 12.98
N ALA A 857 -41.07 -27.48 13.79
CA ALA A 857 -40.75 -26.87 15.08
C ALA A 857 -40.89 -27.94 16.17
N LEU A 858 -39.81 -28.15 16.92
CA LEU A 858 -39.74 -29.18 18.00
C LEU A 858 -39.62 -28.48 19.34
N ASP A 859 -40.59 -28.69 20.20
CA ASP A 859 -40.44 -28.31 21.62
C ASP A 859 -40.11 -29.58 22.42
N ILE A 860 -38.80 -29.75 22.61
CA ILE A 860 -38.25 -30.97 23.25
C ILE A 860 -37.30 -30.57 24.38
N PRO A 861 -37.19 -31.39 25.43
CA PRO A 861 -36.32 -31.07 26.58
C PRO A 861 -34.82 -31.06 26.17
N SER A 862 -34.01 -30.42 27.00
CA SER A 862 -32.55 -30.51 26.86
C SER A 862 -32.08 -31.93 27.08
N GLY A 863 -31.13 -32.40 26.30
CA GLY A 863 -30.64 -33.79 26.33
C GLY A 863 -30.13 -34.29 24.98
N GLN A 864 -29.83 -35.57 24.94
CA GLN A 864 -29.44 -36.28 23.71
C GLN A 864 -30.69 -36.80 23.00
N HIS A 865 -30.81 -36.52 21.73
CA HIS A 865 -31.93 -36.92 20.89
C HIS A 865 -31.42 -37.43 19.54
N GLN A 866 -32.17 -38.38 18.98
CA GLN A 866 -31.97 -38.89 17.62
C GLN A 866 -33.14 -38.48 16.74
N LEU A 867 -32.89 -37.53 15.85
CA LEU A 867 -33.83 -37.13 14.80
C LEU A 867 -33.67 -38.08 13.61
N THR A 868 -34.77 -38.66 13.13
CA THR A 868 -34.79 -39.51 11.93
C THR A 868 -35.83 -38.97 10.96
N ALA A 869 -35.45 -38.78 9.70
CA ALA A 869 -36.34 -38.46 8.59
C ALA A 869 -36.39 -39.68 7.66
N VAL A 870 -37.58 -40.07 7.27
CA VAL A 870 -37.80 -41.19 6.36
C VAL A 870 -38.64 -40.66 5.20
N ASP A 871 -38.24 -40.85 3.93
CA ASP A 871 -39.04 -40.45 2.80
C ASP A 871 -40.07 -41.52 2.39
N ASP A 872 -40.94 -41.20 1.44
CA ASP A 872 -41.95 -42.08 0.90
C ASP A 872 -41.39 -43.32 0.15
N GLN A 873 -40.07 -43.33 -0.12
CA GLN A 873 -39.35 -44.45 -0.71
C GLN A 873 -38.58 -45.29 0.34
N GLY A 874 -38.77 -44.95 1.61
CA GLY A 874 -38.15 -45.69 2.73
C GLY A 874 -36.70 -45.34 3.00
N GLN A 875 -36.14 -44.32 2.32
CA GLN A 875 -34.78 -43.86 2.65
C GLN A 875 -34.76 -43.12 3.98
N GLN A 876 -33.75 -43.39 4.76
CA GLN A 876 -33.62 -42.86 6.12
C GLN A 876 -32.40 -41.97 6.25
N LEU A 877 -32.60 -40.82 6.86
CA LEU A 877 -31.57 -39.88 7.25
C LEU A 877 -31.62 -39.63 8.75
N ARG A 878 -30.53 -40.00 9.48
CA ARG A 878 -30.45 -39.86 10.93
C ARG A 878 -29.54 -38.73 11.38
N ARG A 879 -29.90 -38.05 12.46
CA ARG A 879 -29.15 -36.98 13.06
C ARG A 879 -29.18 -37.10 14.59
N SER A 880 -28.01 -37.31 15.23
CA SER A 880 -27.89 -37.27 16.69
C SER A 880 -27.55 -35.85 17.14
N ILE A 881 -28.34 -35.30 18.01
CA ILE A 881 -28.18 -33.96 18.57
C ILE A 881 -28.15 -34.01 20.08
N THR A 882 -27.35 -33.12 20.68
CA THR A 882 -27.40 -32.82 22.13
C THR A 882 -27.95 -31.41 22.26
N LEU A 883 -29.19 -31.29 22.72
CA LEU A 883 -29.87 -30.01 22.88
C LEU A 883 -29.49 -29.38 24.22
N THR A 884 -29.10 -28.13 24.19
CA THR A 884 -28.79 -27.29 25.37
C THR A 884 -29.61 -26.02 25.36
N ASP A 885 -30.01 -25.57 26.55
CA ASP A 885 -30.81 -24.38 26.75
C ASP A 885 -29.98 -23.09 26.81
#